data_0b96d34c2c466d9be94e8347a7a8b07c
#
_entry.id   0b96d34c2c466d9be94e8347a7a8b07c
#
_cell.length_a   1.000
_cell.length_b   1.000
_cell.length_c   1.000
_cell.angle_alpha   90.00
_cell.angle_beta   90.00
_cell.angle_gamma   90.00
#
_symmetry.space_group_name_H-M   'P 1'
#
loop_
_entity.id
_entity.type
_entity.pdbx_description
1 polymer ?
#
loop_
_entity_poly.entity_id
_entity_poly.type
_entity_poly.pdbx_seq_one_letter_code
_entity_poly.pdbx_strand_id
1 'polypeptide(L)'
;MGRCCFVIKWYYHDIPLKAFLILCVFFLVHGYALSSDSDKSALLELKASLLDSSGVISSWSSRNTDHCSWFGVSCDSDSRVVALNITGGANNSVKLVGKVPLAISKLTELRVLSLPFNELRGEIPLGIWDMEKLEVLDLEGNLITGSLPLEFKGLRKLRVLNLGFNEIVGAIPNSLSNCLALQILNLAGNRVNGTIPAFIGGFGDLRGIYLSFNKLSGSIPGEIGRSCEKLQSLEMAGNNLVGSIPSSFGQLHSLETLELSSNSLSGEIPNNLVNLRNLTSLLLNNNNLSGNIPSGLANVTTLAAFNVSFNNLSGPLPLNKDLMKCNSVQGNPFLQSCHVFSLSTPSTDQQGRIGDSQDSAASPSGSTQKGGSSGFNSIEIASITSAAAIVSVLLALIVLFFYTRKWNPRSRVAGSTRKEVTVFTEVPVPLTFENVVRATGSFNASNCIGSGGFGATYKAEIAPGFLVAVKRLAVGRFQGIQQFDAEIRTLGRLRHPNLVTLIGYHNSETEMFLIYNFLPGGNLEKFIQERSTRAVDWRVLHKIALDVARALAYLHDQCVPRVLHRDVKPSNILLDEEYNAYLSDFGLARLLGTSETHATTGVAGTFGYVAPEYAMTCRVSDKADVYSYGVVLLELISDKKALDPSFSSYGNGFNIVAWACMLLRQGRAKEFFTAGLWDSGPHDDLVEVLHLAVVCTVDSLSTRPTMKQVVRRLKQLQPPSC
;
A
#
# COMPACT_ATOMS: atom_id res chain seq x y z
N MET A 1 48.18 30.46 -57.34
CA MET A 1 49.58 30.19 -57.55
C MET A 1 50.24 29.95 -56.21
N GLY A 2 51.01 28.88 -56.10
CA GLY A 2 51.90 28.63 -54.98
C GLY A 2 51.51 27.47 -54.10
N ARG A 3 51.68 26.20 -54.54
CA ARG A 3 51.75 25.00 -53.72
C ARG A 3 53.07 24.98 -52.95
N CYS A 4 53.07 24.81 -51.63
CA CYS A 4 54.21 24.32 -50.87
C CYS A 4 53.86 22.99 -50.22
N CYS A 5 54.38 21.91 -50.86
CA CYS A 5 54.42 20.58 -50.22
C CYS A 5 55.61 20.57 -49.24
N PHE A 6 55.32 20.36 -47.99
CA PHE A 6 56.29 19.94 -46.96
C PHE A 6 56.32 18.41 -46.90
N VAL A 7 57.40 17.82 -47.39
CA VAL A 7 57.77 16.42 -47.30
C VAL A 7 58.44 16.23 -45.94
N ILE A 8 57.73 15.63 -44.94
CA ILE A 8 58.36 15.19 -43.71
C ILE A 8 58.95 13.81 -43.93
N LYS A 9 60.29 13.77 -43.94
CA LYS A 9 61.10 12.58 -43.96
C LYS A 9 61.06 11.87 -42.63
N TRP A 10 60.46 10.71 -42.55
CA TRP A 10 60.47 9.86 -41.35
C TRP A 10 61.89 9.27 -41.18
N TYR A 11 62.51 9.66 -40.05
CA TYR A 11 63.71 8.93 -39.58
C TYR A 11 63.19 7.82 -38.66
N TYR A 12 63.36 6.58 -39.10
CA TYR A 12 63.21 5.40 -38.28
C TYR A 12 64.39 5.32 -37.31
N HIS A 13 64.17 5.63 -36.03
CA HIS A 13 65.04 5.18 -34.94
C HIS A 13 64.26 4.17 -34.12
N ASP A 14 64.84 2.97 -34.00
CA ASP A 14 64.33 1.85 -33.22
C ASP A 14 64.08 2.26 -31.77
N ILE A 15 62.81 2.55 -31.46
CA ILE A 15 62.35 2.54 -30.07
C ILE A 15 62.16 1.07 -29.70
N PRO A 16 62.90 0.51 -28.72
CA PRO A 16 62.77 -0.90 -28.41
C PRO A 16 61.31 -1.18 -27.97
N LEU A 17 60.73 -2.25 -28.50
CA LEU A 17 59.37 -2.72 -28.28
C LEU A 17 58.97 -2.71 -26.77
N LYS A 18 59.96 -2.89 -25.91
CA LYS A 18 59.84 -2.79 -24.42
C LYS A 18 59.47 -1.37 -23.96
N ALA A 19 59.98 -0.30 -24.59
CA ALA A 19 59.66 1.08 -24.21
C ALA A 19 58.25 1.45 -24.66
N PHE A 20 57.80 0.95 -25.83
CA PHE A 20 56.42 1.12 -26.31
C PHE A 20 55.42 0.37 -25.45
N LEU A 21 55.74 -0.88 -25.03
CA LEU A 21 54.95 -1.66 -24.08
C LEU A 21 54.86 -0.98 -22.68
N ILE A 22 55.97 -0.43 -22.18
CA ILE A 22 56.01 0.30 -20.91
C ILE A 22 55.19 1.60 -21.04
N LEU A 23 55.24 2.31 -22.16
CA LEU A 23 54.40 3.49 -22.36
C LEU A 23 52.91 3.12 -22.46
N CYS A 24 52.56 2.03 -23.16
CA CYS A 24 51.18 1.55 -23.23
C CYS A 24 50.65 1.10 -21.85
N VAL A 25 51.46 0.38 -21.07
CA VAL A 25 51.10 0.00 -19.68
C VAL A 25 51.00 1.23 -18.80
N PHE A 26 51.87 2.20 -18.94
CA PHE A 26 51.84 3.45 -18.20
C PHE A 26 50.60 4.29 -18.53
N PHE A 27 50.21 4.39 -19.81
CA PHE A 27 48.95 5.03 -20.21
C PHE A 27 47.71 4.26 -19.75
N LEU A 28 47.75 2.92 -19.79
CA LEU A 28 46.66 2.10 -19.24
C LEU A 28 46.50 2.30 -17.73
N VAL A 29 47.62 2.18 -16.96
CA VAL A 29 47.58 2.33 -15.52
C VAL A 29 47.21 3.73 -15.05
N HIS A 30 47.71 4.79 -15.73
CA HIS A 30 47.35 6.18 -15.42
C HIS A 30 45.95 6.54 -15.92
N GLY A 31 45.48 5.94 -17.03
CA GLY A 31 44.09 6.08 -17.48
C GLY A 31 43.09 5.51 -16.48
N TYR A 32 43.40 4.37 -15.91
CA TYR A 32 42.58 3.75 -14.84
C TYR A 32 42.55 4.56 -13.54
N ALA A 33 43.74 5.05 -13.11
CA ALA A 33 43.83 5.85 -11.87
C ALA A 33 43.07 7.19 -11.99
N LEU A 34 43.15 7.88 -13.17
CA LEU A 34 42.47 9.14 -13.40
C LEU A 34 40.92 8.98 -13.44
N SER A 35 40.39 7.85 -13.90
CA SER A 35 38.95 7.64 -13.99
C SER A 35 38.32 7.27 -12.62
N SER A 36 39.01 6.52 -11.80
CA SER A 36 38.56 6.18 -10.43
C SER A 36 38.54 7.38 -9.50
N ASP A 37 39.50 8.29 -9.64
CA ASP A 37 39.54 9.56 -8.88
C ASP A 37 38.37 10.49 -9.31
N SER A 38 37.93 10.42 -10.56
CA SER A 38 36.76 11.17 -11.03
C SER A 38 35.47 10.73 -10.35
N ASP A 39 35.24 9.41 -10.22
CA ASP A 39 34.03 8.85 -9.60
C ASP A 39 33.97 9.20 -8.09
N LYS A 40 35.10 9.05 -7.38
CA LYS A 40 35.23 9.45 -5.99
C LYS A 40 34.95 10.94 -5.81
N SER A 41 35.46 11.79 -6.70
CA SER A 41 35.22 13.24 -6.64
C SER A 41 33.74 13.58 -6.83
N ALA A 42 33.06 12.90 -7.78
CA ALA A 42 31.64 13.07 -8.03
C ALA A 42 30.78 12.67 -6.81
N LEU A 43 31.13 11.58 -6.14
CA LEU A 43 30.44 11.14 -4.91
C LEU A 43 30.65 12.12 -3.74
N LEU A 44 31.86 12.67 -3.57
CA LEU A 44 32.15 13.68 -2.56
C LEU A 44 31.40 15.00 -2.83
N GLU A 45 31.26 15.38 -4.12
CA GLU A 45 30.46 16.55 -4.51
C GLU A 45 28.97 16.32 -4.22
N LEU A 46 28.46 15.09 -4.44
CA LEU A 46 27.11 14.71 -4.02
C LEU A 46 26.98 14.84 -2.49
N LYS A 47 27.91 14.27 -1.72
CA LYS A 47 27.89 14.38 -0.26
C LYS A 47 27.87 15.84 0.19
N ALA A 48 28.67 16.71 -0.43
CA ALA A 48 28.74 18.13 -0.09
C ALA A 48 27.43 18.89 -0.40
N SER A 49 26.62 18.41 -1.36
CA SER A 49 25.32 18.98 -1.74
C SER A 49 24.16 18.48 -0.88
N LEU A 50 24.41 17.51 0.00
CA LEU A 50 23.41 16.86 0.84
C LEU A 50 23.68 17.11 2.32
N LEU A 51 22.60 17.38 3.05
CA LEU A 51 22.58 17.41 4.49
C LEU A 51 22.22 16.01 4.98
N ASP A 52 23.17 15.36 5.67
CA ASP A 52 23.03 14.02 6.25
C ASP A 52 23.03 14.12 7.78
N SER A 53 21.88 14.44 8.36
CA SER A 53 21.74 14.54 9.82
C SER A 53 21.80 13.19 10.53
N SER A 54 21.63 12.12 9.78
CA SER A 54 21.59 10.74 10.29
C SER A 54 22.92 10.00 10.16
N GLY A 55 23.90 10.57 9.45
CA GLY A 55 25.21 9.97 9.26
C GLY A 55 25.25 8.77 8.31
N VAL A 56 24.25 8.60 7.44
CA VAL A 56 24.16 7.47 6.48
C VAL A 56 25.36 7.42 5.55
N ILE A 57 25.76 8.59 5.03
CA ILE A 57 26.93 8.72 4.15
C ILE A 57 28.15 9.24 4.90
N SER A 58 28.22 9.04 6.23
CA SER A 58 29.37 9.41 7.06
C SER A 58 30.65 8.72 6.62
N SER A 59 30.56 7.46 6.14
CA SER A 59 31.68 6.67 5.61
C SER A 59 32.34 7.27 4.37
N TRP A 60 31.64 8.16 3.65
CA TRP A 60 32.16 8.84 2.47
C TRP A 60 33.17 9.89 2.88
N SER A 61 34.45 9.61 2.70
CA SER A 61 35.53 10.47 3.15
C SER A 61 36.68 10.54 2.14
N SER A 62 37.25 11.71 1.97
CA SER A 62 38.45 11.90 1.12
C SER A 62 39.65 11.08 1.60
N ARG A 63 39.69 10.77 2.92
CA ARG A 63 40.74 9.96 3.55
C ARG A 63 40.61 8.47 3.25
N ASN A 64 39.41 7.98 2.97
CA ASN A 64 39.17 6.60 2.56
C ASN A 64 39.44 6.48 1.05
N THR A 65 40.43 5.70 0.64
CA THR A 65 40.84 5.54 -0.75
C THR A 65 39.88 4.67 -1.56
N ASP A 66 39.18 3.75 -0.90
CA ASP A 66 38.24 2.84 -1.55
C ASP A 66 36.78 3.34 -1.42
N HIS A 67 36.33 4.06 -2.46
CA HIS A 67 34.94 4.54 -2.54
C HIS A 67 33.93 3.43 -2.84
N CYS A 68 34.41 2.26 -3.31
CA CYS A 68 33.53 1.11 -3.58
C CYS A 68 33.06 0.42 -2.31
N SER A 69 33.73 0.66 -1.18
CA SER A 69 33.28 0.22 0.15
C SER A 69 32.30 1.18 0.84
N TRP A 70 31.96 2.30 0.20
CA TRP A 70 31.06 3.29 0.78
C TRP A 70 29.61 2.82 0.76
N PHE A 71 28.87 3.19 1.81
CA PHE A 71 27.45 2.82 1.91
C PHE A 71 26.67 3.30 0.70
N GLY A 72 25.90 2.39 0.08
CA GLY A 72 25.06 2.68 -1.09
C GLY A 72 25.79 2.74 -2.42
N VAL A 73 27.13 2.59 -2.46
CA VAL A 73 27.95 2.56 -3.68
C VAL A 73 28.25 1.13 -4.06
N SER A 74 28.13 0.81 -5.34
CA SER A 74 28.59 -0.45 -5.92
C SER A 74 29.42 -0.17 -7.16
N CYS A 75 30.54 -0.90 -7.31
CA CYS A 75 31.45 -0.73 -8.43
C CYS A 75 31.54 -2.01 -9.29
N ASP A 76 32.07 -1.87 -10.49
CA ASP A 76 32.49 -2.97 -11.34
C ASP A 76 33.92 -3.46 -11.00
N SER A 77 34.44 -4.41 -11.82
CA SER A 77 35.80 -4.95 -11.70
C SER A 77 36.90 -3.90 -11.83
N ASP A 78 36.62 -2.78 -12.47
CA ASP A 78 37.57 -1.70 -12.73
C ASP A 78 37.45 -0.56 -11.70
N SER A 79 36.74 -0.83 -10.56
CA SER A 79 36.46 0.14 -9.50
C SER A 79 35.70 1.39 -9.96
N ARG A 80 34.89 1.27 -11.02
CA ARG A 80 34.00 2.33 -11.52
C ARG A 80 32.62 2.18 -10.89
N VAL A 81 32.02 3.26 -10.50
CA VAL A 81 30.69 3.26 -9.87
C VAL A 81 29.60 2.88 -10.87
N VAL A 82 28.96 1.73 -10.65
CA VAL A 82 27.86 1.21 -11.48
C VAL A 82 26.50 1.35 -10.81
N ALA A 83 26.44 1.45 -9.50
CA ALA A 83 25.19 1.69 -8.80
C ALA A 83 25.38 2.62 -7.60
N LEU A 84 24.38 3.49 -7.42
CA LEU A 84 24.23 4.33 -6.24
C LEU A 84 22.80 4.13 -5.71
N ASN A 85 22.68 3.47 -4.56
CA ASN A 85 21.40 3.14 -3.96
C ASN A 85 21.36 3.57 -2.49
N ILE A 86 20.60 4.63 -2.19
CA ILE A 86 20.43 5.16 -0.83
C ILE A 86 18.97 5.48 -0.63
N THR A 87 18.25 4.53 -0.08
CA THR A 87 16.82 4.69 0.26
C THR A 87 16.69 5.46 1.57
N GLY A 88 15.91 6.53 1.56
CA GLY A 88 15.55 7.27 2.77
C GLY A 88 14.74 6.38 3.72
N GLY A 89 15.08 6.40 5.01
CA GLY A 89 14.34 5.64 6.02
C GLY A 89 12.94 6.19 6.25
N ALA A 90 11.99 5.32 6.45
CA ALA A 90 10.61 5.66 6.79
C ALA A 90 10.47 6.43 8.12
N ASN A 91 11.46 6.32 8.99
CA ASN A 91 11.62 7.17 10.18
C ASN A 91 12.51 8.36 9.79
N ASN A 92 12.09 9.58 10.05
CA ASN A 92 12.85 10.83 9.79
C ASN A 92 14.31 10.84 10.29
N SER A 93 14.82 9.71 10.76
CA SER A 93 16.19 9.49 11.20
C SER A 93 17.18 9.26 10.06
N VAL A 94 16.72 8.93 8.84
CA VAL A 94 17.59 8.61 7.70
C VAL A 94 17.02 9.29 6.46
N LYS A 95 17.29 10.58 6.30
CA LYS A 95 16.91 11.31 5.09
C LYS A 95 18.05 12.21 4.64
N LEU A 96 18.38 12.09 3.38
CA LEU A 96 19.27 13.03 2.71
C LEU A 96 18.44 14.23 2.26
N VAL A 97 18.84 15.42 2.70
CA VAL A 97 18.17 16.69 2.36
C VAL A 97 19.09 17.49 1.46
N GLY A 98 18.64 17.96 0.31
CA GLY A 98 19.47 18.79 -0.56
C GLY A 98 19.11 18.64 -2.03
N LYS A 99 20.09 18.81 -2.91
CA LYS A 99 19.91 18.73 -4.37
C LYS A 99 20.82 17.66 -4.94
N VAL A 100 20.37 16.99 -5.97
CA VAL A 100 21.24 16.14 -6.81
C VAL A 100 22.14 17.06 -7.65
N PRO A 101 23.47 17.04 -7.48
CA PRO A 101 24.36 17.92 -8.23
C PRO A 101 24.62 17.38 -9.65
N LEU A 102 25.02 18.27 -10.55
CA LEU A 102 25.41 17.91 -11.92
C LEU A 102 26.58 16.90 -11.94
N ALA A 103 27.41 16.88 -10.91
CA ALA A 103 28.54 15.98 -10.77
C ALA A 103 28.16 14.49 -10.90
N ILE A 104 26.93 14.08 -10.59
CA ILE A 104 26.46 12.72 -10.79
C ILE A 104 26.62 12.25 -12.23
N SER A 105 26.48 13.13 -13.22
CA SER A 105 26.66 12.78 -14.62
C SER A 105 28.13 12.47 -15.01
N LYS A 106 29.09 12.72 -14.11
CA LYS A 106 30.50 12.30 -14.30
C LYS A 106 30.68 10.80 -14.04
N LEU A 107 29.71 10.13 -13.38
CA LEU A 107 29.70 8.69 -13.16
C LEU A 107 29.31 7.96 -14.47
N THR A 108 30.21 7.90 -15.44
CA THR A 108 29.91 7.44 -16.81
C THR A 108 29.55 5.96 -16.93
N GLU A 109 29.89 5.15 -15.90
CA GLU A 109 29.54 3.73 -15.82
C GLU A 109 28.25 3.46 -15.07
N LEU A 110 27.61 4.51 -14.50
CA LEU A 110 26.42 4.35 -13.67
C LEU A 110 25.26 3.73 -14.43
N ARG A 111 24.73 2.64 -13.90
CA ARG A 111 23.56 1.91 -14.41
C ARG A 111 22.35 2.10 -13.52
N VAL A 112 22.57 2.25 -12.22
CA VAL A 112 21.48 2.39 -11.23
C VAL A 112 21.70 3.64 -10.40
N LEU A 113 20.78 4.60 -10.50
CA LEU A 113 20.66 5.73 -9.61
C LEU A 113 19.31 5.62 -8.87
N SER A 114 19.36 5.19 -7.61
CA SER A 114 18.17 4.98 -6.78
C SER A 114 18.34 5.69 -5.44
N LEU A 115 17.62 6.80 -5.25
CA LEU A 115 17.62 7.64 -4.06
C LEU A 115 16.18 7.91 -3.58
N PRO A 116 15.30 6.87 -3.49
CA PRO A 116 13.90 7.08 -3.16
C PRO A 116 13.70 7.47 -1.68
N PHE A 117 12.56 8.11 -1.42
CA PHE A 117 12.06 8.47 -0.08
C PHE A 117 13.00 9.34 0.78
N ASN A 118 13.79 10.19 0.11
CA ASN A 118 14.61 11.23 0.73
C ASN A 118 13.86 12.60 0.72
N GLU A 119 14.56 13.68 1.03
CA GLU A 119 14.07 15.05 0.89
C GLU A 119 14.88 15.82 -0.15
N LEU A 120 15.15 15.16 -1.28
CA LEU A 120 15.85 15.77 -2.41
C LEU A 120 14.95 16.81 -3.08
N ARG A 121 15.50 17.98 -3.37
CA ARG A 121 14.77 19.15 -3.87
C ARG A 121 15.40 19.70 -5.14
N GLY A 122 14.64 20.57 -5.84
CA GLY A 122 15.08 21.19 -7.08
C GLY A 122 14.91 20.28 -8.28
N GLU A 123 15.47 20.66 -9.41
CA GLU A 123 15.31 19.95 -10.67
C GLU A 123 16.33 18.82 -10.82
N ILE A 124 15.99 17.81 -11.61
CA ILE A 124 16.92 16.74 -12.01
C ILE A 124 17.96 17.35 -12.96
N PRO A 125 19.27 17.25 -12.65
CA PRO A 125 20.32 17.82 -13.50
C PRO A 125 20.27 17.29 -14.94
N LEU A 126 20.41 18.19 -15.92
CA LEU A 126 20.32 17.83 -17.34
C LEU A 126 21.29 16.73 -17.75
N GLY A 127 22.48 16.66 -17.16
CA GLY A 127 23.46 15.63 -17.48
C GLY A 127 23.03 14.19 -17.14
N ILE A 128 22.05 14.00 -16.26
CA ILE A 128 21.50 12.66 -15.97
C ILE A 128 20.74 12.11 -17.18
N TRP A 129 20.08 12.97 -17.95
CA TRP A 129 19.32 12.59 -19.13
C TRP A 129 20.20 12.23 -20.34
N ASP A 130 21.52 12.52 -20.26
CA ASP A 130 22.52 12.20 -21.27
C ASP A 130 23.33 10.93 -20.93
N MET A 131 23.02 10.24 -19.81
CA MET A 131 23.78 9.07 -19.34
C MET A 131 23.43 7.81 -20.12
N GLU A 132 24.30 7.36 -21.03
CA GLU A 132 24.04 6.27 -21.97
C GLU A 132 23.93 4.88 -21.34
N LYS A 133 24.50 4.68 -20.15
CA LYS A 133 24.53 3.38 -19.46
C LYS A 133 23.44 3.24 -18.40
N LEU A 134 22.71 4.31 -18.08
CA LEU A 134 21.70 4.29 -17.03
C LEU A 134 20.52 3.38 -17.41
N GLU A 135 20.25 2.41 -16.54
CA GLU A 135 19.17 1.42 -16.67
C GLU A 135 18.01 1.71 -15.69
N VAL A 136 18.33 2.26 -14.51
CA VAL A 136 17.36 2.56 -13.47
C VAL A 136 17.58 3.98 -12.96
N LEU A 137 16.56 4.81 -13.08
CA LEU A 137 16.46 6.12 -12.42
C LEU A 137 15.26 6.08 -11.49
N ASP A 138 15.53 5.97 -10.19
CA ASP A 138 14.52 5.92 -9.15
C ASP A 138 14.75 7.03 -8.12
N LEU A 139 13.88 8.02 -8.15
CA LEU A 139 13.85 9.18 -7.25
C LEU A 139 12.47 9.33 -6.60
N GLU A 140 11.72 8.23 -6.45
CA GLU A 140 10.37 8.23 -5.86
C GLU A 140 10.34 8.87 -4.48
N GLY A 141 9.23 9.55 -4.16
CA GLY A 141 8.97 10.03 -2.80
C GLY A 141 9.92 11.12 -2.31
N ASN A 142 10.34 12.02 -3.20
CA ASN A 142 11.17 13.19 -2.90
C ASN A 142 10.37 14.51 -3.03
N LEU A 143 11.05 15.63 -3.11
CA LEU A 143 10.50 16.98 -3.31
C LEU A 143 11.06 17.59 -4.61
N ILE A 144 11.28 16.75 -5.62
CA ILE A 144 11.86 17.14 -6.90
C ILE A 144 10.84 17.96 -7.70
N THR A 145 11.31 19.08 -8.22
CA THR A 145 10.53 20.05 -9.01
C THR A 145 11.01 20.08 -10.46
N GLY A 146 10.44 20.98 -11.27
CA GLY A 146 10.79 21.13 -12.68
C GLY A 146 9.97 20.21 -13.58
N SER A 147 10.40 20.06 -14.82
CA SER A 147 9.72 19.24 -15.84
C SER A 147 10.66 18.18 -16.41
N LEU A 148 10.08 17.16 -17.03
CA LEU A 148 10.84 16.24 -17.84
C LEU A 148 11.50 17.01 -19.01
N PRO A 149 12.75 16.70 -19.39
CA PRO A 149 13.45 17.43 -20.42
C PRO A 149 12.80 17.21 -21.80
N LEU A 150 12.87 18.23 -22.65
CA LEU A 150 12.37 18.13 -24.02
C LEU A 150 13.18 17.16 -24.88
N GLU A 151 14.40 16.81 -24.47
CA GLU A 151 15.31 15.92 -25.20
C GLU A 151 15.88 14.84 -24.25
N PHE A 152 15.64 13.59 -24.58
CA PHE A 152 16.25 12.40 -23.97
C PHE A 152 17.32 11.88 -24.95
N LYS A 153 18.57 12.26 -24.76
CA LYS A 153 19.66 11.93 -25.70
C LYS A 153 20.36 10.61 -25.38
N GLY A 154 20.55 10.35 -24.07
CA GLY A 154 21.42 9.26 -23.59
C GLY A 154 20.69 8.01 -23.13
N LEU A 155 19.46 8.09 -22.64
CA LEU A 155 18.80 7.04 -21.85
C LEU A 155 18.25 5.86 -22.68
N ARG A 156 18.98 5.37 -23.67
CA ARG A 156 18.52 4.27 -24.54
C ARG A 156 18.41 2.92 -23.83
N LYS A 157 19.13 2.74 -22.71
CA LYS A 157 19.10 1.52 -21.89
C LYS A 157 18.16 1.61 -20.70
N LEU A 158 17.49 2.75 -20.53
CA LEU A 158 16.63 2.96 -19.38
C LEU A 158 15.46 1.97 -19.37
N ARG A 159 15.39 1.19 -18.30
CA ARG A 159 14.34 0.18 -18.04
C ARG A 159 13.33 0.66 -17.02
N VAL A 160 13.78 1.43 -16.04
CA VAL A 160 12.92 1.95 -14.96
C VAL A 160 13.10 3.46 -14.86
N LEU A 161 12.03 4.19 -15.11
CA LEU A 161 11.88 5.61 -14.79
C LEU A 161 10.85 5.75 -13.67
N ASN A 162 11.34 5.88 -12.45
CA ASN A 162 10.49 6.04 -11.28
C ASN A 162 10.71 7.41 -10.63
N LEU A 163 9.79 8.33 -10.90
CA LEU A 163 9.75 9.69 -10.38
C LEU A 163 8.45 9.94 -9.61
N GLY A 164 7.76 8.88 -9.19
CA GLY A 164 6.51 8.98 -8.46
C GLY A 164 6.60 9.80 -7.17
N PHE A 165 5.50 10.41 -6.77
CA PHE A 165 5.39 11.18 -5.52
C PHE A 165 6.45 12.28 -5.35
N ASN A 166 6.48 13.17 -6.34
CA ASN A 166 7.33 14.37 -6.40
C ASN A 166 6.45 15.61 -6.71
N GLU A 167 7.09 16.73 -7.10
CA GLU A 167 6.41 17.95 -7.51
C GLU A 167 6.66 18.30 -8.98
N ILE A 168 6.83 17.28 -9.83
CA ILE A 168 7.14 17.44 -11.25
C ILE A 168 5.93 18.02 -11.99
N VAL A 169 6.20 18.97 -12.87
CA VAL A 169 5.20 19.69 -13.68
C VAL A 169 5.44 19.46 -15.19
N GLY A 170 4.58 20.04 -16.04
CA GLY A 170 4.71 19.96 -17.49
C GLY A 170 4.15 18.67 -18.08
N ALA A 171 4.30 18.49 -19.39
CA ALA A 171 3.77 17.36 -20.12
C ALA A 171 4.81 16.23 -20.24
N ILE A 172 4.33 15.01 -20.56
CA ILE A 172 5.20 13.90 -20.95
C ILE A 172 5.77 14.22 -22.35
N PRO A 173 7.10 14.42 -22.49
CA PRO A 173 7.68 14.88 -23.75
C PRO A 173 7.81 13.74 -24.76
N ASN A 174 7.67 14.06 -26.04
CA ASN A 174 7.77 13.08 -27.12
C ASN A 174 9.15 12.39 -27.22
N SER A 175 10.20 13.06 -26.78
CA SER A 175 11.57 12.49 -26.75
C SER A 175 11.73 11.29 -25.82
N LEU A 176 10.82 11.09 -24.85
CA LEU A 176 10.79 9.88 -24.04
C LEU A 176 10.65 8.61 -24.90
N SER A 177 10.09 8.71 -26.12
CA SER A 177 10.03 7.61 -27.10
C SER A 177 11.40 7.01 -27.46
N ASN A 178 12.51 7.71 -27.19
CA ASN A 178 13.87 7.21 -27.40
C ASN A 178 14.29 6.14 -26.38
N CYS A 179 13.57 6.00 -25.25
CA CYS A 179 13.85 5.02 -24.21
C CYS A 179 13.23 3.65 -24.52
N LEU A 180 13.66 3.02 -25.61
CA LEU A 180 13.06 1.79 -26.17
C LEU A 180 13.09 0.57 -25.24
N ALA A 181 13.97 0.55 -24.24
CA ALA A 181 14.10 -0.53 -23.26
C ALA A 181 13.17 -0.38 -22.04
N LEU A 182 12.28 0.65 -22.02
CA LEU A 182 11.50 1.01 -20.86
C LEU A 182 10.51 -0.10 -20.46
N GLN A 183 10.57 -0.49 -19.18
CA GLN A 183 9.73 -1.52 -18.57
C GLN A 183 8.77 -0.93 -17.54
N ILE A 184 9.19 0.10 -16.83
CA ILE A 184 8.39 0.78 -15.81
C ILE A 184 8.46 2.29 -16.05
N LEU A 185 7.29 2.90 -16.17
CA LEU A 185 7.11 4.34 -16.19
C LEU A 185 6.24 4.74 -15.00
N ASN A 186 6.84 5.29 -13.95
CA ASN A 186 6.13 5.81 -12.79
C ASN A 186 6.30 7.33 -12.67
N LEU A 187 5.21 8.05 -12.88
CA LEU A 187 5.06 9.49 -12.65
C LEU A 187 3.88 9.78 -11.68
N ALA A 188 3.35 8.77 -11.00
CA ALA A 188 2.20 8.91 -10.11
C ALA A 188 2.45 9.96 -9.01
N GLY A 189 1.39 10.63 -8.54
CA GLY A 189 1.49 11.58 -7.42
C GLY A 189 2.33 12.81 -7.73
N ASN A 190 2.23 13.35 -8.94
CA ASN A 190 2.91 14.56 -9.39
C ASN A 190 1.90 15.65 -9.84
N ARG A 191 2.38 16.65 -10.56
CA ARG A 191 1.56 17.71 -11.18
C ARG A 191 1.69 17.70 -12.71
N VAL A 192 1.99 16.53 -13.29
CA VAL A 192 2.13 16.33 -14.74
C VAL A 192 0.83 16.63 -15.44
N ASN A 193 0.86 17.37 -16.54
CA ASN A 193 -0.31 17.83 -17.29
C ASN A 193 -0.24 17.42 -18.78
N GLY A 194 -1.16 17.93 -19.60
CA GLY A 194 -1.25 17.58 -21.02
C GLY A 194 -1.89 16.22 -21.25
N THR A 195 -1.68 15.66 -22.43
CA THR A 195 -2.27 14.37 -22.84
C THR A 195 -1.28 13.23 -22.66
N ILE A 196 -1.80 12.00 -22.54
CA ILE A 196 -0.99 10.79 -22.59
C ILE A 196 -0.56 10.57 -24.04
N PRO A 197 0.76 10.58 -24.34
CA PRO A 197 1.20 10.45 -25.73
C PRO A 197 1.01 9.04 -26.29
N ALA A 198 0.56 8.93 -27.55
CA ALA A 198 0.33 7.63 -28.20
C ALA A 198 1.61 6.78 -28.37
N PHE A 199 2.80 7.41 -28.40
CA PHE A 199 4.07 6.66 -28.50
C PHE A 199 4.32 5.71 -27.32
N ILE A 200 3.66 5.91 -26.17
CA ILE A 200 3.76 4.99 -25.02
C ILE A 200 3.36 3.57 -25.43
N GLY A 201 2.42 3.43 -26.37
CA GLY A 201 2.10 2.13 -26.97
C GLY A 201 3.24 1.50 -27.76
N GLY A 202 4.29 2.24 -28.13
CA GLY A 202 5.46 1.72 -28.84
C GLY A 202 6.49 0.98 -27.97
N PHE A 203 6.34 0.98 -26.65
CA PHE A 203 7.26 0.31 -25.73
C PHE A 203 6.91 -1.17 -25.55
N GLY A 204 7.46 -2.06 -26.37
CA GLY A 204 7.15 -3.49 -26.36
C GLY A 204 7.52 -4.26 -25.09
N ASP A 205 8.41 -3.72 -24.24
CA ASP A 205 8.85 -4.33 -23.00
C ASP A 205 8.16 -3.76 -21.74
N LEU A 206 7.22 -2.83 -21.91
CA LEU A 206 6.56 -2.15 -20.81
C LEU A 206 5.72 -3.11 -19.97
N ARG A 207 5.93 -3.09 -18.65
CA ARG A 207 5.24 -3.91 -17.65
C ARG A 207 4.36 -3.09 -16.71
N GLY A 208 4.74 -1.85 -16.44
CA GLY A 208 4.00 -0.97 -15.55
C GLY A 208 3.93 0.46 -16.06
N ILE A 209 2.72 1.02 -16.07
CA ILE A 209 2.42 2.43 -16.33
C ILE A 209 1.68 2.98 -15.12
N TYR A 210 2.33 3.87 -14.36
CA TYR A 210 1.80 4.49 -13.15
C TYR A 210 1.73 6.01 -13.35
N LEU A 211 0.55 6.51 -13.68
CA LEU A 211 0.27 7.92 -13.96
C LEU A 211 -0.80 8.51 -13.05
N SER A 212 -1.23 7.75 -12.02
CA SER A 212 -2.30 8.17 -11.12
C SER A 212 -1.97 9.47 -10.37
N PHE A 213 -3.01 10.23 -10.00
CA PHE A 213 -2.88 11.47 -9.22
C PHE A 213 -1.99 12.53 -9.87
N ASN A 214 -2.38 12.91 -11.09
CA ASN A 214 -1.77 13.97 -11.87
C ASN A 214 -2.85 14.93 -12.42
N LYS A 215 -2.48 15.76 -13.40
CA LYS A 215 -3.40 16.67 -14.11
C LYS A 215 -3.51 16.31 -15.59
N LEU A 216 -3.33 15.02 -15.94
CA LEU A 216 -3.40 14.52 -17.29
C LEU A 216 -4.84 14.66 -17.83
N SER A 217 -4.98 14.99 -19.10
CA SER A 217 -6.26 15.25 -19.78
C SER A 217 -6.30 14.56 -21.15
N GLY A 218 -7.41 14.72 -21.87
CA GLY A 218 -7.62 14.08 -23.17
C GLY A 218 -7.98 12.60 -23.04
N SER A 219 -8.01 11.90 -24.17
CA SER A 219 -8.37 10.48 -24.22
C SER A 219 -7.17 9.57 -23.95
N ILE A 220 -7.47 8.38 -23.46
CA ILE A 220 -6.46 7.31 -23.28
C ILE A 220 -6.11 6.73 -24.66
N PRO A 221 -4.82 6.70 -25.05
CA PRO A 221 -4.41 6.16 -26.35
C PRO A 221 -4.68 4.66 -26.49
N GLY A 222 -5.39 4.28 -27.55
CA GLY A 222 -5.65 2.86 -27.85
C GLY A 222 -4.42 2.06 -28.27
N GLU A 223 -3.33 2.74 -28.63
CA GLU A 223 -2.03 2.17 -28.98
C GLU A 223 -1.44 1.35 -27.83
N ILE A 224 -1.69 1.76 -26.59
CA ILE A 224 -1.26 1.02 -25.38
C ILE A 224 -1.80 -0.41 -25.41
N GLY A 225 -3.10 -0.57 -25.74
CA GLY A 225 -3.74 -1.88 -25.79
C GLY A 225 -3.27 -2.77 -26.96
N ARG A 226 -2.74 -2.17 -28.03
CA ARG A 226 -2.37 -2.92 -29.25
C ARG A 226 -0.96 -3.50 -29.21
N SER A 227 -0.05 -2.90 -28.44
CA SER A 227 1.37 -3.21 -28.57
C SER A 227 2.08 -3.53 -27.25
N CYS A 228 1.49 -3.18 -26.10
CA CYS A 228 2.10 -3.44 -24.78
C CYS A 228 1.70 -4.82 -24.23
N GLU A 229 2.01 -5.90 -24.95
CA GLU A 229 1.59 -7.27 -24.60
C GLU A 229 2.07 -7.75 -23.22
N LYS A 230 3.19 -7.19 -22.72
CA LYS A 230 3.78 -7.55 -21.42
C LYS A 230 3.27 -6.69 -20.26
N LEU A 231 2.33 -5.77 -20.51
CA LEU A 231 1.83 -4.84 -19.51
C LEU A 231 1.04 -5.57 -18.43
N GLN A 232 1.49 -5.44 -17.18
CA GLN A 232 0.90 -6.05 -15.99
C GLN A 232 0.07 -5.04 -15.18
N SER A 233 0.51 -3.77 -15.11
CA SER A 233 -0.21 -2.74 -14.37
C SER A 233 -0.40 -1.49 -15.22
N LEU A 234 -1.65 -0.99 -15.25
CA LEU A 234 -2.04 0.25 -15.90
C LEU A 234 -2.87 1.07 -14.92
N GLU A 235 -2.24 2.08 -14.30
CA GLU A 235 -2.82 2.90 -13.26
C GLU A 235 -2.83 4.39 -13.68
N MET A 236 -4.02 4.95 -13.86
CA MET A 236 -4.24 6.34 -14.30
C MET A 236 -5.32 7.05 -13.49
N ALA A 237 -5.58 6.58 -12.26
CA ALA A 237 -6.60 7.14 -11.39
C ALA A 237 -6.33 8.61 -11.02
N GLY A 238 -7.39 9.35 -10.68
CA GLY A 238 -7.24 10.72 -10.16
C GLY A 238 -6.62 11.70 -11.15
N ASN A 239 -7.08 11.69 -12.39
CA ASN A 239 -6.69 12.61 -13.45
C ASN A 239 -7.93 13.33 -14.05
N ASN A 240 -7.74 14.05 -15.16
CA ASN A 240 -8.81 14.72 -15.91
C ASN A 240 -9.04 14.03 -17.28
N LEU A 241 -8.88 12.69 -17.34
CA LEU A 241 -9.02 11.94 -18.59
C LEU A 241 -10.48 11.87 -19.03
N VAL A 242 -10.72 11.97 -20.34
CA VAL A 242 -12.04 11.96 -20.97
C VAL A 242 -12.12 10.91 -22.08
N GLY A 243 -13.29 10.74 -22.68
CA GLY A 243 -13.51 9.76 -23.76
C GLY A 243 -13.75 8.36 -23.22
N SER A 244 -13.73 7.36 -24.10
CA SER A 244 -14.03 5.97 -23.76
C SER A 244 -12.78 5.18 -23.35
N ILE A 245 -12.99 4.10 -22.59
CA ILE A 245 -11.96 3.09 -22.34
C ILE A 245 -11.68 2.39 -23.69
N PRO A 246 -10.40 2.36 -24.14
CA PRO A 246 -10.08 1.74 -25.43
C PRO A 246 -10.43 0.24 -25.46
N SER A 247 -11.17 -0.18 -26.47
CA SER A 247 -11.49 -1.61 -26.66
C SER A 247 -10.24 -2.47 -26.89
N SER A 248 -9.15 -1.89 -27.39
CA SER A 248 -7.86 -2.58 -27.53
C SER A 248 -7.28 -3.10 -26.21
N PHE A 249 -7.72 -2.60 -25.07
CA PHE A 249 -7.26 -3.09 -23.77
C PHE A 249 -7.58 -4.58 -23.54
N GLY A 250 -8.61 -5.13 -24.19
CA GLY A 250 -8.89 -6.56 -24.18
C GLY A 250 -7.79 -7.45 -24.80
N GLN A 251 -6.76 -6.86 -25.42
CA GLN A 251 -5.59 -7.56 -25.98
C GLN A 251 -4.41 -7.64 -24.98
N LEU A 252 -4.47 -6.94 -23.84
CA LEU A 252 -3.43 -6.92 -22.81
C LEU A 252 -3.48 -8.19 -21.95
N HIS A 253 -3.16 -9.34 -22.50
CA HIS A 253 -3.33 -10.64 -21.83
C HIS A 253 -2.51 -10.81 -20.54
N SER A 254 -1.42 -10.03 -20.37
CA SER A 254 -0.61 -10.03 -19.16
C SER A 254 -1.14 -9.10 -18.06
N LEU A 255 -2.20 -8.32 -18.34
CA LEU A 255 -2.69 -7.28 -17.43
C LEU A 255 -3.31 -7.88 -16.16
N GLU A 256 -2.77 -7.47 -15.01
CA GLU A 256 -3.22 -7.85 -13.67
C GLU A 256 -4.03 -6.73 -13.00
N THR A 257 -3.65 -5.47 -13.24
CA THR A 257 -4.30 -4.31 -12.64
C THR A 257 -4.69 -3.29 -13.72
N LEU A 258 -5.98 -2.92 -13.75
CA LEU A 258 -6.51 -1.81 -14.52
C LEU A 258 -7.20 -0.84 -13.57
N GLU A 259 -6.57 0.31 -13.34
CA GLU A 259 -7.09 1.35 -12.46
C GLU A 259 -7.25 2.69 -13.21
N LEU A 260 -8.50 3.05 -13.47
CA LEU A 260 -8.91 4.27 -14.17
C LEU A 260 -9.89 5.13 -13.35
N SER A 261 -9.99 4.86 -12.06
CA SER A 261 -10.94 5.53 -11.16
C SER A 261 -10.72 7.05 -11.08
N SER A 262 -11.76 7.79 -10.68
CA SER A 262 -11.68 9.24 -10.44
C SER A 262 -11.14 10.02 -11.65
N ASN A 263 -11.81 9.84 -12.79
CA ASN A 263 -11.59 10.55 -14.04
C ASN A 263 -12.94 11.07 -14.60
N SER A 264 -12.97 11.51 -15.84
CA SER A 264 -14.18 11.92 -16.56
C SER A 264 -14.45 11.01 -17.78
N LEU A 265 -14.09 9.72 -17.66
CA LEU A 265 -14.27 8.74 -18.73
C LEU A 265 -15.77 8.47 -18.97
N SER A 266 -16.15 8.28 -20.23
CA SER A 266 -17.52 8.07 -20.68
C SER A 266 -17.64 6.88 -21.63
N GLY A 267 -18.85 6.58 -22.11
CA GLY A 267 -19.09 5.41 -22.95
C GLY A 267 -19.17 4.12 -22.15
N GLU A 268 -19.18 2.99 -22.82
CA GLU A 268 -19.40 1.69 -22.23
C GLU A 268 -18.11 1.05 -21.70
N ILE A 269 -18.23 0.15 -20.73
CA ILE A 269 -17.15 -0.75 -20.33
C ILE A 269 -16.96 -1.76 -21.46
N PRO A 270 -15.76 -1.83 -22.11
CA PRO A 270 -15.56 -2.70 -23.27
C PRO A 270 -15.79 -4.18 -22.95
N ASN A 271 -16.64 -4.84 -23.72
CA ASN A 271 -16.97 -6.26 -23.53
C ASN A 271 -15.74 -7.20 -23.62
N ASN A 272 -14.72 -6.83 -24.37
CA ASN A 272 -13.51 -7.63 -24.53
C ASN A 272 -12.55 -7.59 -23.34
N LEU A 273 -12.81 -6.77 -22.30
CA LEU A 273 -12.08 -6.87 -21.03
C LEU A 273 -12.28 -8.24 -20.34
N VAL A 274 -13.32 -8.99 -20.70
CA VAL A 274 -13.54 -10.38 -20.24
C VAL A 274 -12.45 -11.36 -20.73
N ASN A 275 -11.65 -10.97 -21.75
CA ASN A 275 -10.56 -11.78 -22.28
C ASN A 275 -9.29 -11.71 -21.42
N LEU A 276 -9.24 -10.79 -20.45
CA LEU A 276 -8.09 -10.58 -19.57
C LEU A 276 -8.06 -11.62 -18.45
N ARG A 277 -7.52 -12.81 -18.73
CA ARG A 277 -7.50 -13.95 -17.80
C ARG A 277 -6.62 -13.76 -16.56
N ASN A 278 -5.68 -12.83 -16.60
CA ASN A 278 -4.78 -12.51 -15.48
C ASN A 278 -5.27 -11.32 -14.66
N LEU A 279 -6.39 -10.69 -15.04
CA LEU A 279 -6.89 -9.49 -14.37
C LEU A 279 -7.34 -9.81 -12.94
N THR A 280 -6.66 -9.21 -11.97
CA THR A 280 -6.95 -9.34 -10.53
C THR A 280 -7.68 -8.13 -9.97
N SER A 281 -7.48 -6.94 -10.59
CA SER A 281 -8.05 -5.69 -10.14
C SER A 281 -8.60 -4.87 -11.30
N LEU A 282 -9.88 -4.48 -11.22
CA LEU A 282 -10.58 -3.62 -12.16
C LEU A 282 -11.29 -2.51 -11.41
N LEU A 283 -10.70 -1.30 -11.40
CA LEU A 283 -11.19 -0.14 -10.66
C LEU A 283 -11.55 0.99 -11.64
N LEU A 284 -12.84 1.23 -11.83
CA LEU A 284 -13.40 2.19 -12.78
C LEU A 284 -14.34 3.21 -12.10
N ASN A 285 -14.39 3.20 -10.78
CA ASN A 285 -15.30 4.04 -10.00
C ASN A 285 -15.06 5.54 -10.18
N ASN A 286 -16.07 6.36 -9.90
CA ASN A 286 -16.01 7.81 -10.02
C ASN A 286 -15.65 8.26 -11.45
N ASN A 287 -16.45 7.85 -12.42
CA ASN A 287 -16.37 8.25 -13.83
C ASN A 287 -17.78 8.56 -14.36
N ASN A 288 -17.92 8.76 -15.67
CA ASN A 288 -19.20 8.95 -16.35
C ASN A 288 -19.50 7.79 -17.32
N LEU A 289 -19.11 6.56 -16.95
CA LEU A 289 -19.33 5.37 -17.77
C LEU A 289 -20.82 5.01 -17.81
N SER A 290 -21.28 4.53 -18.97
CA SER A 290 -22.68 4.20 -19.25
C SER A 290 -22.81 2.77 -19.81
N GLY A 291 -24.04 2.36 -20.13
CA GLY A 291 -24.31 1.01 -20.63
C GLY A 291 -24.24 -0.05 -19.53
N ASN A 292 -24.11 -1.31 -19.94
CA ASN A 292 -24.17 -2.44 -19.01
C ASN A 292 -22.78 -2.85 -18.50
N ILE A 293 -22.74 -3.46 -17.33
CA ILE A 293 -21.56 -4.18 -16.88
C ILE A 293 -21.46 -5.46 -17.69
N PRO A 294 -20.34 -5.73 -18.41
CA PRO A 294 -20.19 -6.94 -19.20
C PRO A 294 -20.40 -8.21 -18.35
N SER A 295 -21.41 -9.02 -18.72
CA SER A 295 -21.76 -10.20 -17.94
C SER A 295 -20.63 -11.22 -17.82
N GLY A 296 -19.76 -11.29 -18.83
CA GLY A 296 -18.57 -12.16 -18.84
C GLY A 296 -17.53 -11.84 -17.77
N LEU A 297 -17.52 -10.62 -17.17
CA LEU A 297 -16.64 -10.29 -16.06
C LEU A 297 -16.91 -11.18 -14.82
N ALA A 298 -18.13 -11.69 -14.67
CA ALA A 298 -18.47 -12.64 -13.62
C ALA A 298 -17.69 -13.97 -13.74
N ASN A 299 -17.19 -14.30 -14.93
CA ASN A 299 -16.46 -15.53 -15.23
C ASN A 299 -14.92 -15.34 -15.18
N VAL A 300 -14.42 -14.14 -14.94
CA VAL A 300 -12.99 -13.90 -14.75
C VAL A 300 -12.61 -14.31 -13.32
N THR A 301 -12.17 -15.57 -13.18
CA THR A 301 -11.92 -16.19 -11.87
C THR A 301 -10.77 -15.59 -11.09
N THR A 302 -9.86 -14.88 -11.75
CA THR A 302 -8.72 -14.18 -11.14
C THR A 302 -9.10 -12.83 -10.53
N LEU A 303 -10.24 -12.24 -10.93
CA LEU A 303 -10.65 -10.90 -10.52
C LEU A 303 -11.04 -10.88 -9.04
N ALA A 304 -10.20 -10.29 -8.21
CA ALA A 304 -10.37 -10.20 -6.76
C ALA A 304 -10.86 -8.82 -6.30
N ALA A 305 -10.48 -7.75 -7.02
CA ALA A 305 -10.89 -6.38 -6.75
C ALA A 305 -11.69 -5.83 -7.93
N PHE A 306 -12.94 -5.47 -7.67
CA PHE A 306 -13.84 -4.90 -8.67
C PHE A 306 -14.58 -3.72 -8.09
N ASN A 307 -14.53 -2.56 -8.78
CA ASN A 307 -15.28 -1.38 -8.38
C ASN A 307 -15.66 -0.55 -9.59
N VAL A 308 -16.97 -0.40 -9.84
CA VAL A 308 -17.56 0.46 -10.87
C VAL A 308 -18.56 1.45 -10.27
N SER A 309 -18.50 1.66 -8.96
CA SER A 309 -19.40 2.58 -8.24
C SER A 309 -19.28 4.02 -8.76
N PHE A 310 -20.35 4.81 -8.58
CA PHE A 310 -20.39 6.21 -8.98
C PHE A 310 -20.07 6.42 -10.47
N ASN A 311 -20.92 5.81 -11.30
CA ASN A 311 -20.95 5.96 -12.75
C ASN A 311 -22.40 6.14 -13.23
N ASN A 312 -22.65 6.04 -14.53
CA ASN A 312 -23.98 6.10 -15.14
C ASN A 312 -24.37 4.76 -15.78
N LEU A 313 -23.94 3.64 -15.15
CA LEU A 313 -24.18 2.29 -15.66
C LEU A 313 -25.64 1.87 -15.46
N SER A 314 -26.11 0.96 -16.34
CA SER A 314 -27.50 0.48 -16.39
C SER A 314 -27.55 -1.05 -16.50
N GLY A 315 -28.78 -1.60 -16.47
CA GLY A 315 -29.04 -3.00 -16.72
C GLY A 315 -28.84 -3.95 -15.54
N PRO A 316 -28.80 -5.28 -15.78
CA PRO A 316 -28.70 -6.27 -14.72
C PRO A 316 -27.28 -6.39 -14.18
N LEU A 317 -27.16 -6.74 -12.90
CA LEU A 317 -25.90 -7.10 -12.30
C LEU A 317 -25.45 -8.48 -12.75
N PRO A 318 -24.16 -8.69 -13.15
CA PRO A 318 -23.63 -10.00 -13.42
C PRO A 318 -23.71 -10.93 -12.20
N LEU A 319 -24.02 -12.21 -12.44
CA LEU A 319 -24.25 -13.21 -11.38
C LEU A 319 -22.91 -13.69 -10.77
N ASN A 320 -22.23 -12.85 -10.00
CA ASN A 320 -21.09 -13.24 -9.19
C ASN A 320 -21.19 -12.58 -7.81
N LYS A 321 -21.59 -13.36 -6.78
CA LYS A 321 -21.85 -12.85 -5.43
C LYS A 321 -20.59 -12.35 -4.71
N ASP A 322 -19.41 -12.86 -5.06
CA ASP A 322 -18.17 -12.51 -4.41
C ASP A 322 -17.58 -11.19 -4.94
N LEU A 323 -17.80 -10.92 -6.23
CA LEU A 323 -17.33 -9.69 -6.91
C LEU A 323 -18.34 -8.54 -6.84
N MET A 324 -19.64 -8.84 -7.00
CA MET A 324 -20.70 -7.84 -7.10
C MET A 324 -21.22 -7.42 -5.72
N LYS A 325 -20.33 -6.96 -4.86
CA LYS A 325 -20.71 -6.37 -3.58
C LYS A 325 -21.46 -5.07 -3.83
N CYS A 326 -22.47 -4.77 -3.02
CA CYS A 326 -23.27 -3.56 -3.21
C CYS A 326 -22.41 -2.27 -3.26
N ASN A 327 -21.33 -2.23 -2.47
CA ASN A 327 -20.40 -1.09 -2.46
C ASN A 327 -19.61 -0.93 -3.77
N SER A 328 -19.41 -2.01 -4.53
CA SER A 328 -18.66 -1.97 -5.79
C SER A 328 -19.48 -1.48 -6.98
N VAL A 329 -20.80 -1.38 -6.82
CA VAL A 329 -21.74 -1.00 -7.90
C VAL A 329 -22.65 0.17 -7.51
N GLN A 330 -22.62 0.63 -6.26
CA GLN A 330 -23.45 1.74 -5.77
C GLN A 330 -23.23 3.04 -6.57
N GLY A 331 -24.18 3.97 -6.52
CA GLY A 331 -24.04 5.24 -7.24
C GLY A 331 -24.21 5.13 -8.76
N ASN A 332 -24.85 4.04 -9.25
CA ASN A 332 -25.26 3.86 -10.63
C ASN A 332 -26.80 3.83 -10.66
N PRO A 333 -27.46 4.95 -10.98
CA PRO A 333 -28.91 5.08 -10.77
C PRO A 333 -29.77 4.15 -11.65
N PHE A 334 -29.22 3.65 -12.75
CA PHE A 334 -29.92 2.81 -13.72
C PHE A 334 -29.57 1.30 -13.62
N LEU A 335 -28.72 0.91 -12.68
CA LEU A 335 -28.50 -0.51 -12.38
C LEU A 335 -29.66 -1.07 -11.56
N GLN A 336 -29.96 -2.35 -11.76
CA GLN A 336 -30.92 -3.06 -10.91
C GLN A 336 -30.47 -3.02 -9.46
N SER A 337 -31.43 -2.84 -8.53
CA SER A 337 -31.13 -2.70 -7.11
C SER A 337 -30.36 -3.91 -6.56
N CYS A 338 -29.26 -3.64 -5.89
CA CYS A 338 -28.51 -4.63 -5.14
C CYS A 338 -29.28 -4.96 -3.85
N HIS A 339 -30.20 -5.94 -3.91
CA HIS A 339 -30.86 -6.43 -2.70
C HIS A 339 -29.87 -7.28 -1.90
N VAL A 340 -29.66 -6.91 -0.65
CA VAL A 340 -29.03 -7.78 0.34
C VAL A 340 -29.88 -9.07 0.39
N PHE A 341 -29.34 -10.19 -0.08
CA PHE A 341 -29.96 -11.49 0.10
C PHE A 341 -29.98 -11.83 1.59
N SER A 342 -31.03 -11.41 2.28
CA SER A 342 -31.38 -11.96 3.58
C SER A 342 -31.67 -13.45 3.36
N LEU A 343 -30.96 -14.30 4.07
CA LEU A 343 -31.27 -15.71 4.19
C LEU A 343 -32.67 -15.84 4.80
N SER A 344 -33.70 -16.02 3.95
CA SER A 344 -34.98 -16.57 4.37
C SER A 344 -34.87 -18.09 4.23
N THR A 345 -34.95 -18.76 5.35
CA THR A 345 -35.21 -20.21 5.48
C THR A 345 -36.40 -20.62 4.63
N PRO A 346 -36.35 -21.76 3.94
CA PRO A 346 -37.55 -22.28 3.26
C PRO A 346 -38.50 -22.89 4.28
N SER A 347 -39.69 -22.30 4.39
CA SER A 347 -40.83 -22.98 4.98
C SER A 347 -41.43 -23.93 3.95
N THR A 348 -41.51 -25.18 4.35
CA THR A 348 -42.28 -26.28 3.78
C THR A 348 -43.74 -25.91 3.64
N ASP A 349 -44.38 -26.08 2.44
CA ASP A 349 -45.64 -26.79 2.31
C ASP A 349 -46.03 -27.02 0.86
N GLN A 350 -46.15 -28.27 0.59
CA GLN A 350 -47.15 -29.14 -0.05
C GLN A 350 -47.66 -28.92 -1.48
N GLN A 351 -47.50 -30.01 -2.21
CA GLN A 351 -48.46 -30.78 -3.03
C GLN A 351 -48.82 -30.34 -4.44
N GLY A 352 -48.56 -31.26 -5.35
CA GLY A 352 -49.48 -31.54 -6.44
C GLY A 352 -48.88 -32.02 -7.76
N ARG A 353 -48.62 -33.34 -7.86
CA ARG A 353 -48.99 -34.29 -8.93
C ARG A 353 -48.59 -34.11 -10.41
N ILE A 354 -47.80 -35.11 -10.87
CA ILE A 354 -48.06 -36.16 -11.93
C ILE A 354 -47.86 -35.75 -13.41
N GLY A 355 -47.04 -36.57 -14.09
CA GLY A 355 -47.03 -36.80 -15.53
C GLY A 355 -45.63 -37.17 -16.06
N ASP A 356 -45.32 -38.45 -15.94
CA ASP A 356 -44.83 -39.49 -16.83
C ASP A 356 -44.44 -39.11 -18.28
N SER A 357 -43.27 -39.54 -18.72
CA SER A 357 -42.97 -40.75 -19.53
C SER A 357 -41.55 -40.58 -20.09
N GLN A 358 -40.63 -41.51 -19.84
CA GLN A 358 -40.17 -42.61 -20.68
C GLN A 358 -39.67 -42.19 -22.07
N ASP A 359 -38.59 -42.63 -22.65
CA ASP A 359 -37.71 -43.80 -22.55
C ASP A 359 -36.48 -43.60 -23.43
N SER A 360 -35.45 -44.26 -23.15
CA SER A 360 -34.66 -45.35 -23.74
C SER A 360 -33.36 -44.87 -24.41
N ALA A 361 -32.27 -45.24 -23.90
CA ALA A 361 -31.38 -46.39 -24.11
C ALA A 361 -30.85 -46.56 -25.56
N ALA A 362 -29.52 -46.60 -25.71
CA ALA A 362 -28.76 -47.77 -26.14
C ALA A 362 -27.34 -47.43 -26.59
N SER A 363 -26.36 -48.05 -25.95
CA SER A 363 -25.09 -48.43 -26.59
C SER A 363 -25.29 -49.66 -27.46
N PRO A 364 -24.44 -50.01 -28.41
CA PRO A 364 -23.36 -50.94 -28.09
C PRO A 364 -22.05 -50.81 -28.91
N SER A 365 -20.98 -51.13 -28.26
CA SER A 365 -19.94 -52.18 -28.46
C SER A 365 -19.47 -52.61 -29.86
N GLY A 366 -18.17 -52.87 -29.92
CA GLY A 366 -17.51 -53.86 -30.77
C GLY A 366 -16.12 -53.45 -31.22
N SER A 367 -15.05 -53.83 -30.57
CA SER A 367 -14.07 -54.92 -30.81
C SER A 367 -13.39 -54.83 -32.20
N THR A 368 -12.07 -54.94 -32.33
CA THR A 368 -11.12 -56.02 -32.13
C THR A 368 -9.69 -55.64 -32.52
N GLN A 369 -8.73 -56.07 -31.71
CA GLN A 369 -7.40 -56.67 -31.91
C GLN A 369 -6.58 -56.48 -33.20
N LYS A 370 -5.27 -56.17 -33.02
CA LYS A 370 -4.01 -56.97 -33.20
C LYS A 370 -2.88 -55.95 -33.34
N GLY A 371 -1.85 -55.94 -32.57
CA GLY A 371 -0.79 -56.94 -32.46
C GLY A 371 0.42 -56.52 -33.26
N GLY A 372 1.53 -56.08 -32.61
CA GLY A 372 2.81 -55.81 -33.27
C GLY A 372 3.81 -55.20 -32.29
N SER A 373 4.74 -56.05 -31.88
CA SER A 373 5.91 -55.68 -31.10
C SER A 373 6.85 -54.80 -31.91
N SER A 374 7.23 -53.64 -31.41
CA SER A 374 8.46 -52.96 -31.85
C SER A 374 9.07 -52.18 -30.72
N GLY A 375 10.38 -52.27 -30.60
CA GLY A 375 11.19 -51.74 -29.52
C GLY A 375 11.11 -50.21 -29.39
N PHE A 376 11.37 -49.76 -28.20
CA PHE A 376 11.33 -48.35 -27.81
C PHE A 376 12.27 -47.49 -28.65
N ASN A 377 11.76 -46.40 -29.19
CA ASN A 377 12.55 -45.40 -29.88
C ASN A 377 13.39 -44.57 -28.90
N SER A 378 14.53 -44.05 -29.34
CA SER A 378 15.47 -43.24 -28.53
C SER A 378 14.81 -42.06 -27.77
N ILE A 379 13.70 -41.54 -28.30
CA ILE A 379 12.92 -40.46 -27.67
C ILE A 379 12.13 -40.98 -26.45
N GLU A 380 11.61 -42.23 -26.52
CA GLU A 380 10.88 -42.87 -25.42
C GLU A 380 11.84 -43.24 -24.29
N ILE A 381 13.06 -43.67 -24.59
CA ILE A 381 14.10 -43.96 -23.58
C ILE A 381 14.51 -42.64 -22.87
N ALA A 382 14.66 -41.52 -23.61
CA ALA A 382 14.97 -40.22 -23.03
C ALA A 382 13.82 -39.66 -22.15
N SER A 383 12.58 -39.93 -22.52
CA SER A 383 11.40 -39.54 -21.71
C SER A 383 11.27 -40.37 -20.41
N ILE A 384 11.57 -41.67 -20.49
CA ILE A 384 11.54 -42.56 -19.32
C ILE A 384 12.68 -42.21 -18.35
N THR A 385 13.87 -41.88 -18.86
CA THR A 385 15.00 -41.49 -18.00
C THR A 385 14.78 -40.13 -17.33
N SER A 386 14.18 -39.16 -18.02
CA SER A 386 13.82 -37.87 -17.41
C SER A 386 12.66 -38.03 -16.41
N ALA A 387 11.68 -38.86 -16.68
CA ALA A 387 10.61 -39.16 -15.73
C ALA A 387 11.15 -39.86 -14.46
N ALA A 388 12.08 -40.79 -14.61
CA ALA A 388 12.72 -41.50 -13.49
C ALA A 388 13.58 -40.51 -12.64
N ALA A 389 14.25 -39.56 -13.27
CA ALA A 389 15.00 -38.51 -12.56
C ALA A 389 14.07 -37.59 -11.75
N ILE A 390 12.95 -37.17 -12.33
CA ILE A 390 11.94 -36.36 -11.62
C ILE A 390 11.35 -37.11 -10.43
N VAL A 391 11.00 -38.41 -10.63
CA VAL A 391 10.47 -39.28 -9.56
C VAL A 391 11.51 -39.46 -8.44
N SER A 392 12.78 -39.65 -8.77
CA SER A 392 13.83 -39.81 -7.77
C SER A 392 14.06 -38.49 -6.97
N VAL A 393 13.99 -37.32 -7.61
CA VAL A 393 14.07 -36.01 -6.92
C VAL A 393 12.84 -35.81 -6.02
N LEU A 394 11.65 -36.15 -6.48
CA LEU A 394 10.42 -36.07 -5.67
C LEU A 394 10.49 -37.02 -4.46
N LEU A 395 10.98 -38.26 -4.64
CA LEU A 395 11.19 -39.19 -3.54
C LEU A 395 12.22 -38.68 -2.55
N ALA A 396 13.32 -38.08 -3.03
CA ALA A 396 14.34 -37.47 -2.16
C ALA A 396 13.75 -36.29 -1.37
N LEU A 397 12.92 -35.45 -2.00
CA LEU A 397 12.20 -34.34 -1.32
C LEU A 397 11.18 -34.86 -0.30
N ILE A 398 10.48 -35.93 -0.61
CA ILE A 398 9.55 -36.59 0.32
C ILE A 398 10.31 -37.18 1.51
N VAL A 399 11.43 -37.86 1.27
CA VAL A 399 12.29 -38.39 2.34
C VAL A 399 12.86 -37.26 3.19
N LEU A 400 13.31 -36.16 2.58
CA LEU A 400 13.79 -34.97 3.28
C LEU A 400 12.66 -34.31 4.09
N PHE A 401 11.45 -34.24 3.54
CA PHE A 401 10.27 -33.75 4.24
C PHE A 401 9.91 -34.60 5.47
N PHE A 402 9.93 -35.93 5.32
CA PHE A 402 9.70 -36.83 6.46
C PHE A 402 10.87 -36.84 7.44
N TYR A 403 12.11 -36.69 6.98
CA TYR A 403 13.31 -36.57 7.81
C TYR A 403 13.31 -35.27 8.63
N THR A 404 12.98 -34.13 8.01
CA THR A 404 12.85 -32.85 8.71
C THR A 404 11.66 -32.85 9.67
N ARG A 405 10.57 -33.57 9.33
CA ARG A 405 9.43 -33.76 10.23
C ARG A 405 9.73 -34.66 11.43
N LYS A 406 10.64 -35.62 11.26
CA LYS A 406 11.08 -36.55 12.33
C LYS A 406 12.06 -35.90 13.30
N TRP A 407 12.74 -34.81 12.88
CA TRP A 407 13.73 -34.11 13.70
C TRP A 407 13.19 -32.86 14.42
N ASN A 408 11.91 -32.56 14.31
CA ASN A 408 11.24 -31.72 15.27
C ASN A 408 10.83 -32.61 16.45
N PRO A 409 11.49 -32.52 17.59
CA PRO A 409 11.03 -33.22 18.78
C PRO A 409 9.75 -32.54 19.25
N ARG A 410 8.60 -33.00 18.73
CA ARG A 410 7.36 -32.87 19.47
C ARG A 410 7.51 -33.72 20.72
N SER A 411 7.90 -33.09 21.79
CA SER A 411 7.69 -33.62 23.13
C SER A 411 6.18 -33.91 23.27
N ARG A 412 5.78 -35.15 22.97
CA ARG A 412 4.53 -35.67 23.42
C ARG A 412 4.68 -35.89 24.92
N VAL A 413 4.46 -34.83 25.69
CA VAL A 413 4.01 -34.99 27.04
C VAL A 413 2.51 -35.28 26.95
N ALA A 414 2.15 -36.55 27.12
CA ALA A 414 0.81 -36.94 27.48
C ALA A 414 0.57 -36.42 28.90
N GLY A 415 0.13 -35.17 29.00
CA GLY A 415 -0.24 -34.52 30.24
C GLY A 415 -1.54 -33.82 29.97
N SER A 416 -2.55 -34.04 30.79
CA SER A 416 -3.77 -33.29 31.00
C SER A 416 -3.71 -31.94 30.32
N THR A 417 -4.67 -31.61 29.44
CA THR A 417 -4.86 -30.31 28.83
C THR A 417 -5.08 -29.27 29.94
N ARG A 418 -4.01 -28.80 30.56
CA ARG A 418 -4.06 -27.65 31.47
C ARG A 418 -4.46 -26.45 30.60
N LYS A 419 -5.63 -25.91 30.88
CA LYS A 419 -6.13 -24.66 30.28
C LYS A 419 -5.33 -23.51 30.88
N GLU A 420 -4.15 -23.24 30.33
CA GLU A 420 -3.25 -22.19 30.82
C GLU A 420 -3.59 -20.83 30.22
N VAL A 421 -3.51 -19.77 31.03
CA VAL A 421 -3.57 -18.36 30.59
C VAL A 421 -2.13 -17.84 30.57
N THR A 422 -1.70 -17.35 29.41
CA THR A 422 -0.41 -16.67 29.26
C THR A 422 -0.56 -15.21 29.65
N VAL A 423 0.27 -14.72 30.57
CA VAL A 423 0.20 -13.36 31.14
C VAL A 423 1.40 -12.53 30.69
N PHE A 424 1.19 -11.28 30.28
CA PHE A 424 2.22 -10.34 29.82
C PHE A 424 2.63 -9.30 30.87
N THR A 425 1.83 -9.12 31.93
CA THR A 425 2.05 -8.11 32.97
C THR A 425 1.90 -8.73 34.32
N GLU A 426 2.60 -8.21 35.32
CA GLU A 426 2.36 -8.59 36.72
C GLU A 426 0.93 -8.20 37.11
N VAL A 427 0.22 -9.14 37.70
CA VAL A 427 -1.16 -8.96 38.16
C VAL A 427 -1.26 -9.37 39.63
N PRO A 428 -2.12 -8.69 40.41
CA PRO A 428 -2.19 -8.90 41.87
C PRO A 428 -2.68 -10.30 42.25
N VAL A 429 -3.29 -11.02 41.30
CA VAL A 429 -3.87 -12.36 41.53
C VAL A 429 -3.57 -13.29 40.35
N PRO A 430 -3.41 -14.61 40.61
CA PRO A 430 -3.18 -15.55 39.52
C PRO A 430 -4.34 -15.58 38.52
N LEU A 431 -4.07 -15.30 37.25
CA LEU A 431 -5.04 -15.44 36.19
C LEU A 431 -5.05 -16.90 35.71
N THR A 432 -6.04 -17.66 36.15
CA THR A 432 -6.30 -19.02 35.65
C THR A 432 -7.49 -19.01 34.70
N PHE A 433 -7.55 -19.98 33.78
CA PHE A 433 -8.69 -20.16 32.89
C PHE A 433 -10.02 -20.20 33.66
N GLU A 434 -10.08 -20.99 34.74
CA GLU A 434 -11.25 -21.19 35.55
C GLU A 434 -11.72 -19.88 36.24
N ASN A 435 -10.76 -19.07 36.73
CA ASN A 435 -11.07 -17.79 37.35
C ASN A 435 -11.65 -16.81 36.35
N VAL A 436 -11.08 -16.73 35.13
CA VAL A 436 -11.59 -15.86 34.07
C VAL A 436 -13.00 -16.29 33.63
N VAL A 437 -13.23 -17.59 33.39
CA VAL A 437 -14.53 -18.10 32.98
C VAL A 437 -15.57 -17.85 34.10
N ARG A 438 -15.23 -18.06 35.38
CA ARG A 438 -16.12 -17.79 36.49
C ARG A 438 -16.45 -16.30 36.59
N ALA A 439 -15.46 -15.42 36.51
CA ALA A 439 -15.62 -13.99 36.63
C ALA A 439 -16.45 -13.38 35.49
N THR A 440 -16.42 -13.98 34.28
CA THR A 440 -17.32 -13.61 33.19
C THR A 440 -18.74 -14.20 33.32
N GLY A 441 -19.00 -14.98 34.36
CA GLY A 441 -20.26 -15.71 34.51
C GLY A 441 -20.45 -16.80 33.47
N SER A 442 -19.34 -17.50 33.07
CA SER A 442 -19.32 -18.43 31.95
C SER A 442 -19.70 -17.76 30.61
N PHE A 443 -19.24 -16.52 30.43
CA PHE A 443 -19.55 -15.67 29.27
C PHE A 443 -21.05 -15.37 29.10
N ASN A 444 -21.71 -15.09 30.23
CA ASN A 444 -23.14 -14.75 30.24
C ASN A 444 -23.40 -13.39 29.56
N ALA A 445 -24.51 -13.28 28.87
CA ALA A 445 -24.96 -12.06 28.20
C ALA A 445 -25.07 -10.85 29.12
N SER A 446 -25.40 -11.04 30.43
CA SER A 446 -25.46 -9.96 31.42
C SER A 446 -24.11 -9.24 31.63
N ASN A 447 -23.00 -9.92 31.40
CA ASN A 447 -21.65 -9.37 31.53
C ASN A 447 -21.07 -8.93 30.19
N CYS A 448 -21.83 -9.07 29.08
CA CYS A 448 -21.41 -8.65 27.75
C CYS A 448 -21.46 -7.12 27.63
N ILE A 449 -20.33 -6.50 27.38
CA ILE A 449 -20.17 -5.04 27.17
C ILE A 449 -20.04 -4.63 25.73
N GLY A 450 -19.90 -5.61 24.81
CA GLY A 450 -19.84 -5.37 23.39
C GLY A 450 -19.79 -6.68 22.59
N SER A 451 -20.40 -6.69 21.40
CA SER A 451 -20.38 -7.83 20.49
C SER A 451 -20.17 -7.36 19.06
N GLY A 452 -19.43 -8.12 18.25
CA GLY A 452 -19.15 -7.82 16.87
C GLY A 452 -18.93 -9.09 16.02
N GLY A 453 -18.58 -8.91 14.75
CA GLY A 453 -18.41 -10.01 13.79
C GLY A 453 -17.35 -11.05 14.18
N PHE A 454 -16.45 -10.72 15.09
CA PHE A 454 -15.29 -11.56 15.46
C PHE A 454 -15.39 -12.14 16.87
N GLY A 455 -16.37 -11.73 17.67
CA GLY A 455 -16.55 -12.21 19.05
C GLY A 455 -17.31 -11.24 19.92
N ALA A 456 -17.29 -11.52 21.23
CA ALA A 456 -17.94 -10.70 22.24
C ALA A 456 -16.97 -10.38 23.40
N THR A 457 -17.10 -9.18 23.96
CA THR A 457 -16.29 -8.69 25.08
C THR A 457 -17.12 -8.64 26.33
N TYR A 458 -16.57 -9.17 27.42
CA TYR A 458 -17.24 -9.33 28.71
C TYR A 458 -16.48 -8.56 29.78
N LYS A 459 -17.21 -7.89 30.66
CA LYS A 459 -16.66 -7.36 31.91
C LYS A 459 -16.49 -8.50 32.92
N ALA A 460 -15.37 -8.54 33.62
CA ALA A 460 -15.12 -9.53 34.65
C ALA A 460 -14.36 -8.90 35.83
N GLU A 461 -14.79 -9.22 37.05
CA GLU A 461 -14.08 -8.91 38.29
C GLU A 461 -13.32 -10.15 38.72
N ILE A 462 -12.00 -10.18 38.51
CA ILE A 462 -11.16 -11.34 38.85
C ILE A 462 -10.89 -11.41 40.35
N ALA A 463 -10.74 -10.25 41.00
CA ALA A 463 -10.61 -10.07 42.41
C ALA A 463 -11.29 -8.74 42.82
N PRO A 464 -11.62 -8.54 44.12
CA PRO A 464 -12.24 -7.30 44.58
C PRO A 464 -11.45 -6.07 44.10
N GLY A 465 -12.13 -5.24 43.29
CA GLY A 465 -11.55 -4.03 42.69
C GLY A 465 -10.65 -4.26 41.46
N PHE A 466 -10.38 -5.51 41.06
CA PHE A 466 -9.60 -5.80 39.86
C PHE A 466 -10.48 -6.20 38.68
N LEU A 467 -10.85 -5.20 37.89
CA LEU A 467 -11.75 -5.33 36.76
C LEU A 467 -10.95 -5.51 35.46
N VAL A 468 -11.37 -6.48 34.63
CA VAL A 468 -10.80 -6.75 33.32
C VAL A 468 -11.89 -6.82 32.25
N ALA A 469 -11.52 -6.58 31.01
CA ALA A 469 -12.33 -6.83 29.82
C ALA A 469 -11.82 -8.10 29.12
N VAL A 470 -12.68 -9.08 28.91
CA VAL A 470 -12.35 -10.37 28.30
C VAL A 470 -13.00 -10.44 26.91
N LYS A 471 -12.21 -10.34 25.85
CA LYS A 471 -12.64 -10.46 24.45
C LYS A 471 -12.58 -11.93 24.03
N ARG A 472 -13.73 -12.61 23.99
CA ARG A 472 -13.86 -14.00 23.53
C ARG A 472 -14.06 -14.02 22.01
N LEU A 473 -13.20 -14.74 21.30
CA LEU A 473 -13.25 -14.83 19.85
C LEU A 473 -13.96 -16.11 19.39
N ALA A 474 -14.59 -16.06 18.22
CA ALA A 474 -15.27 -17.21 17.64
C ALA A 474 -14.23 -18.21 17.10
N VAL A 475 -14.17 -19.40 17.72
CA VAL A 475 -13.34 -20.53 17.28
C VAL A 475 -13.88 -21.09 15.94
N GLY A 476 -12.97 -21.48 15.04
CA GLY A 476 -13.34 -22.08 13.75
C GLY A 476 -13.47 -21.08 12.58
N ARG A 477 -13.37 -19.78 12.83
CA ARG A 477 -13.28 -18.78 11.76
C ARG A 477 -11.81 -18.40 11.53
N PHE A 478 -11.32 -18.62 10.32
CA PHE A 478 -9.91 -18.31 9.94
C PHE A 478 -9.53 -16.84 10.25
N GLN A 479 -10.44 -15.90 9.98
CA GLN A 479 -10.23 -14.48 10.29
C GLN A 479 -10.10 -14.19 11.79
N GLY A 480 -10.83 -14.92 12.66
CA GLY A 480 -10.72 -14.76 14.10
C GLY A 480 -9.33 -15.14 14.64
N ILE A 481 -8.75 -16.21 14.11
CA ILE A 481 -7.39 -16.66 14.49
C ILE A 481 -6.35 -15.62 14.04
N GLN A 482 -6.47 -15.05 12.83
CA GLN A 482 -5.55 -14.04 12.36
C GLN A 482 -5.57 -12.76 13.21
N GLN A 483 -6.77 -12.34 13.63
CA GLN A 483 -6.92 -11.17 14.50
C GLN A 483 -6.36 -11.41 15.90
N PHE A 484 -6.65 -12.59 16.46
CA PHE A 484 -6.09 -13.01 17.74
C PHE A 484 -4.55 -12.96 17.73
N ASP A 485 -3.92 -13.52 16.69
CA ASP A 485 -2.48 -13.50 16.53
C ASP A 485 -1.94 -12.08 16.34
N ALA A 486 -2.64 -11.23 15.60
CA ALA A 486 -2.22 -9.85 15.37
C ALA A 486 -2.22 -9.05 16.67
N GLU A 487 -3.25 -9.18 17.51
CA GLU A 487 -3.33 -8.51 18.81
C GLU A 487 -2.24 -8.96 19.78
N ILE A 488 -1.95 -10.26 19.84
CA ILE A 488 -0.88 -10.81 20.69
C ILE A 488 0.50 -10.31 20.23
N ARG A 489 0.77 -10.36 18.93
CA ARG A 489 2.07 -9.94 18.37
C ARG A 489 2.33 -8.45 18.53
N THR A 490 1.26 -7.63 18.55
CA THR A 490 1.37 -6.18 18.71
C THR A 490 1.29 -5.79 20.19
N LEU A 491 0.13 -5.89 20.81
CA LEU A 491 -0.10 -5.42 22.18
C LEU A 491 0.66 -6.20 23.25
N GLY A 492 1.06 -7.45 23.00
CA GLY A 492 1.84 -8.22 23.94
C GLY A 492 3.19 -7.55 24.29
N ARG A 493 3.72 -6.72 23.40
CA ARG A 493 5.03 -6.04 23.55
C ARG A 493 4.93 -4.53 23.74
N LEU A 494 3.78 -3.92 23.40
CA LEU A 494 3.61 -2.46 23.42
C LEU A 494 3.16 -2.00 24.81
N ARG A 495 3.72 -0.89 25.27
CA ARG A 495 3.31 -0.21 26.51
C ARG A 495 3.31 1.30 26.25
N HIS A 496 2.14 1.92 26.35
CA HIS A 496 1.99 3.37 26.19
C HIS A 496 0.76 3.83 26.99
N PRO A 497 0.77 5.00 27.63
CA PRO A 497 -0.33 5.48 28.47
C PRO A 497 -1.67 5.62 27.74
N ASN A 498 -1.64 5.81 26.41
CA ASN A 498 -2.84 5.96 25.59
C ASN A 498 -3.13 4.73 24.70
N LEU A 499 -2.63 3.54 25.07
CA LEU A 499 -2.99 2.24 24.47
C LEU A 499 -3.64 1.35 25.52
N VAL A 500 -4.63 0.54 25.10
CA VAL A 500 -5.15 -0.51 25.97
C VAL A 500 -4.05 -1.49 26.33
N THR A 501 -4.07 -1.99 27.57
CA THR A 501 -3.07 -2.94 28.04
C THR A 501 -3.59 -4.36 27.86
N LEU A 502 -2.93 -5.15 27.03
CA LEU A 502 -3.15 -6.60 26.96
C LEU A 502 -2.46 -7.24 28.17
N ILE A 503 -3.26 -7.76 29.10
CA ILE A 503 -2.84 -8.40 30.33
C ILE A 503 -2.41 -9.84 30.07
N GLY A 504 -3.22 -10.57 29.28
CA GLY A 504 -2.95 -11.96 28.96
C GLY A 504 -3.89 -12.53 27.92
N TYR A 505 -3.72 -13.81 27.62
CA TYR A 505 -4.57 -14.53 26.65
C TYR A 505 -4.68 -16.02 26.98
N HIS A 506 -5.72 -16.64 26.50
CA HIS A 506 -5.88 -18.08 26.41
C HIS A 506 -6.11 -18.52 24.97
N ASN A 507 -5.44 -19.61 24.56
CA ASN A 507 -5.58 -20.21 23.24
C ASN A 507 -5.70 -21.74 23.36
N SER A 508 -6.84 -22.28 22.96
CA SER A 508 -7.08 -23.72 22.87
C SER A 508 -7.89 -24.04 21.61
N GLU A 509 -8.03 -25.32 21.29
CA GLU A 509 -8.85 -25.76 20.15
C GLU A 509 -10.34 -25.42 20.29
N THR A 510 -10.81 -25.23 21.51
CA THR A 510 -12.23 -24.98 21.81
C THR A 510 -12.54 -23.55 22.19
N GLU A 511 -11.56 -22.81 22.72
CA GLU A 511 -11.77 -21.44 23.21
C GLU A 511 -10.53 -20.56 23.01
N MET A 512 -10.77 -19.32 22.59
CA MET A 512 -9.77 -18.27 22.47
C MET A 512 -10.30 -16.99 23.10
N PHE A 513 -9.53 -16.37 24.01
CA PHE A 513 -9.87 -15.05 24.54
C PHE A 513 -8.62 -14.23 24.88
N LEU A 514 -8.80 -12.91 24.84
CA LEU A 514 -7.82 -11.89 25.19
C LEU A 514 -8.31 -11.16 26.44
N ILE A 515 -7.41 -10.80 27.34
CA ILE A 515 -7.72 -10.15 28.62
C ILE A 515 -7.06 -8.77 28.62
N TYR A 516 -7.86 -7.73 28.81
CA TYR A 516 -7.41 -6.33 28.82
C TYR A 516 -7.77 -5.66 30.16
N ASN A 517 -7.13 -4.52 30.44
CA ASN A 517 -7.63 -3.61 31.48
C ASN A 517 -9.05 -3.13 31.12
N PHE A 518 -9.91 -3.06 32.13
CA PHE A 518 -11.27 -2.54 31.95
C PHE A 518 -11.26 -1.00 32.01
N LEU A 519 -11.91 -0.34 31.04
CA LEU A 519 -12.06 1.11 30.97
C LEU A 519 -13.55 1.48 31.09
N PRO A 520 -13.96 2.15 32.17
CA PRO A 520 -15.37 2.33 32.49
C PRO A 520 -16.08 3.41 31.67
N GLY A 521 -15.38 4.37 31.08
CA GLY A 521 -15.96 5.48 30.32
C GLY A 521 -16.57 5.09 28.97
N GLY A 522 -16.47 3.78 28.59
CA GLY A 522 -17.00 3.29 27.31
C GLY A 522 -16.13 3.69 26.09
N ASN A 523 -16.72 3.83 24.92
CA ASN A 523 -16.01 4.20 23.70
C ASN A 523 -16.39 5.62 23.23
N LEU A 524 -15.53 6.18 22.37
CA LEU A 524 -15.69 7.54 21.85
C LEU A 524 -16.95 7.70 20.97
N GLU A 525 -17.39 6.65 20.27
CA GLU A 525 -18.63 6.70 19.47
C GLU A 525 -19.85 6.99 20.35
N LYS A 526 -19.96 6.27 21.47
CA LYS A 526 -21.02 6.49 22.45
C LYS A 526 -20.91 7.88 23.09
N PHE A 527 -19.70 8.30 23.44
CA PHE A 527 -19.44 9.64 23.99
C PHE A 527 -19.91 10.74 23.02
N ILE A 528 -19.59 10.66 21.72
CA ILE A 528 -20.04 11.62 20.69
C ILE A 528 -21.55 11.64 20.58
N GLN A 529 -22.22 10.49 20.62
CA GLN A 529 -23.69 10.38 20.54
C GLN A 529 -24.39 10.98 21.77
N GLU A 530 -23.84 10.73 22.96
CA GLU A 530 -24.41 11.24 24.22
C GLU A 530 -24.13 12.73 24.44
N ARG A 531 -23.05 13.25 23.84
CA ARG A 531 -22.64 14.64 23.91
C ARG A 531 -23.64 15.59 23.27
N SER A 532 -24.36 15.18 22.22
CA SER A 532 -25.35 16.01 21.53
C SER A 532 -26.42 16.56 22.49
N THR A 533 -26.55 15.94 23.68
CA THR A 533 -27.48 16.34 24.74
C THR A 533 -26.82 17.13 25.89
N ARG A 534 -25.48 17.30 25.89
CA ARG A 534 -24.72 17.97 26.97
C ARG A 534 -23.68 18.89 26.37
N ALA A 535 -23.53 20.10 26.90
CA ALA A 535 -22.42 20.98 26.60
C ALA A 535 -21.11 20.33 27.08
N VAL A 536 -20.20 19.99 26.17
CA VAL A 536 -18.88 19.42 26.50
C VAL A 536 -17.82 20.49 26.34
N ASP A 537 -16.96 20.64 27.34
CA ASP A 537 -15.85 21.59 27.34
C ASP A 537 -14.84 21.22 26.23
N TRP A 538 -14.38 22.22 25.48
CA TRP A 538 -13.30 22.11 24.51
C TRP A 538 -12.06 21.41 25.08
N ARG A 539 -11.74 21.63 26.35
CA ARG A 539 -10.61 20.98 27.04
C ARG A 539 -10.68 19.46 27.00
N VAL A 540 -11.87 18.87 27.17
CA VAL A 540 -12.08 17.42 27.11
C VAL A 540 -11.87 16.90 25.70
N LEU A 541 -12.43 17.59 24.69
CA LEU A 541 -12.27 17.20 23.28
C LEU A 541 -10.80 17.28 22.83
N HIS A 542 -10.14 18.37 23.21
CA HIS A 542 -8.71 18.57 22.92
C HIS A 542 -7.85 17.48 23.59
N LYS A 543 -8.13 17.11 24.84
CA LYS A 543 -7.44 16.03 25.57
C LYS A 543 -7.58 14.71 24.84
N ILE A 544 -8.82 14.33 24.48
CA ILE A 544 -9.10 13.09 23.72
C ILE A 544 -8.34 13.09 22.39
N ALA A 545 -8.42 14.19 21.63
CA ALA A 545 -7.71 14.33 20.37
C ALA A 545 -6.20 14.14 20.54
N LEU A 546 -5.60 14.80 21.52
CA LEU A 546 -4.17 14.75 21.80
C LEU A 546 -3.72 13.34 22.24
N ASP A 547 -4.51 12.65 23.07
CA ASP A 547 -4.20 11.31 23.57
C ASP A 547 -4.17 10.28 22.45
N VAL A 548 -5.16 10.29 21.56
CA VAL A 548 -5.18 9.42 20.36
C VAL A 548 -4.01 9.72 19.43
N ALA A 549 -3.72 11.01 19.22
CA ALA A 549 -2.56 11.41 18.39
C ALA A 549 -1.23 10.91 18.97
N ARG A 550 -1.06 10.95 20.29
CA ARG A 550 0.13 10.42 20.99
C ARG A 550 0.25 8.91 20.82
N ALA A 551 -0.86 8.17 20.94
CA ALA A 551 -0.89 6.73 20.71
C ALA A 551 -0.42 6.39 19.31
N LEU A 552 -0.97 7.04 18.28
CA LEU A 552 -0.59 6.80 16.89
C LEU A 552 0.86 7.25 16.59
N ALA A 553 1.31 8.38 17.14
CA ALA A 553 2.70 8.81 17.00
C ALA A 553 3.68 7.82 17.63
N TYR A 554 3.33 7.20 18.77
CA TYR A 554 4.12 6.12 19.36
C TYR A 554 4.20 4.89 18.45
N LEU A 555 3.07 4.44 17.89
CA LEU A 555 3.01 3.29 16.98
C LEU A 555 3.81 3.51 15.71
N HIS A 556 3.76 4.72 15.14
CA HIS A 556 4.38 5.07 13.87
C HIS A 556 5.87 5.41 13.99
N ASP A 557 6.29 6.07 15.08
CA ASP A 557 7.62 6.69 15.18
C ASP A 557 8.53 6.04 16.22
N GLN A 558 8.00 5.34 17.23
CA GLN A 558 8.78 4.78 18.34
C GLN A 558 8.80 3.26 18.37
N CYS A 559 7.89 2.60 17.66
CA CYS A 559 7.88 1.14 17.57
C CYS A 559 8.81 0.63 16.47
N VAL A 560 9.58 -0.42 16.77
CA VAL A 560 10.42 -1.12 15.80
C VAL A 560 10.11 -2.63 15.90
N PRO A 561 9.55 -3.21 14.86
CA PRO A 561 9.03 -2.62 13.61
C PRO A 561 7.86 -1.66 13.86
N ARG A 562 7.64 -0.72 12.92
CA ARG A 562 6.51 0.22 12.94
C ARG A 562 5.19 -0.53 12.96
N VAL A 563 4.21 -0.02 13.70
CA VAL A 563 2.87 -0.61 13.79
C VAL A 563 1.86 0.28 13.09
N LEU A 564 1.16 -0.27 12.11
CA LEU A 564 0.01 0.35 11.46
C LEU A 564 -1.25 -0.22 12.09
N HIS A 565 -2.15 0.66 12.56
CA HIS A 565 -3.39 0.23 13.25
C HIS A 565 -4.45 -0.26 12.28
N ARG A 566 -4.72 0.48 11.21
CA ARG A 566 -5.60 0.17 10.08
C ARG A 566 -7.11 0.21 10.37
N ASP A 567 -7.53 0.40 11.61
CA ASP A 567 -8.96 0.54 11.97
C ASP A 567 -9.17 1.62 13.05
N VAL A 568 -8.60 2.80 12.81
CA VAL A 568 -8.79 3.97 13.70
C VAL A 568 -10.19 4.54 13.46
N LYS A 569 -11.05 4.44 14.50
CA LYS A 569 -12.43 4.92 14.48
C LYS A 569 -12.92 5.15 15.91
N PRO A 570 -14.00 5.91 16.14
CA PRO A 570 -14.50 6.21 17.48
C PRO A 570 -14.84 4.99 18.32
N SER A 571 -15.38 3.91 17.75
CA SER A 571 -15.71 2.70 18.52
C SER A 571 -14.48 1.93 19.01
N ASN A 572 -13.28 2.17 18.43
CA ASN A 572 -12.02 1.56 18.83
C ASN A 572 -11.17 2.49 19.73
N ILE A 573 -11.71 3.62 20.16
CA ILE A 573 -11.11 4.54 21.13
C ILE A 573 -11.92 4.45 22.41
N LEU A 574 -11.30 3.91 23.47
CA LEU A 574 -11.94 3.72 24.77
C LEU A 574 -11.59 4.89 25.71
N LEU A 575 -12.47 5.18 26.64
CA LEU A 575 -12.31 6.26 27.62
C LEU A 575 -12.32 5.70 29.05
N ASP A 576 -11.62 6.35 29.97
CA ASP A 576 -11.77 6.17 31.40
C ASP A 576 -12.72 7.24 32.02
N GLU A 577 -12.83 7.27 33.33
CA GLU A 577 -13.69 8.22 34.05
C GLU A 577 -13.22 9.67 33.97
N GLU A 578 -11.90 9.89 33.73
CA GLU A 578 -11.31 11.20 33.57
C GLU A 578 -11.19 11.63 32.09
N TYR A 579 -11.82 10.91 31.16
CA TYR A 579 -11.76 11.13 29.72
C TYR A 579 -10.33 11.02 29.15
N ASN A 580 -9.43 10.20 29.75
CA ASN A 580 -8.23 9.78 29.06
C ASN A 580 -8.62 8.81 27.94
N ALA A 581 -8.04 9.00 26.73
CA ALA A 581 -8.37 8.16 25.60
C ALA A 581 -7.31 7.08 25.37
N TYR A 582 -7.79 5.87 25.04
CA TYR A 582 -6.98 4.68 24.81
C TYR A 582 -7.34 4.04 23.47
N LEU A 583 -6.36 3.88 22.59
CA LEU A 583 -6.56 3.19 21.32
C LEU A 583 -6.59 1.68 21.54
N SER A 584 -7.58 1.00 20.95
CA SER A 584 -7.89 -0.42 21.14
C SER A 584 -8.15 -1.14 19.82
N ASP A 585 -8.34 -2.46 19.87
CA ASP A 585 -8.64 -3.36 18.73
C ASP A 585 -7.56 -3.41 17.65
N PHE A 586 -6.46 -4.09 17.98
CA PHE A 586 -5.31 -4.30 17.10
C PHE A 586 -5.44 -5.55 16.21
N GLY A 587 -6.63 -6.11 16.09
CA GLY A 587 -6.88 -7.31 15.28
C GLY A 587 -6.58 -7.16 13.80
N LEU A 588 -6.58 -5.93 13.29
CA LEU A 588 -6.19 -5.61 11.93
C LEU A 588 -4.79 -4.99 11.84
N ALA A 589 -4.07 -4.83 12.95
CA ALA A 589 -2.76 -4.17 12.97
C ALA A 589 -1.72 -4.95 12.17
N ARG A 590 -0.78 -4.20 11.58
CA ARG A 590 0.32 -4.77 10.80
C ARG A 590 1.64 -4.18 11.22
N LEU A 591 2.62 -5.06 11.37
CA LEU A 591 4.01 -4.67 11.57
C LEU A 591 4.63 -4.37 10.21
N LEU A 592 5.21 -3.19 10.08
CA LEU A 592 5.90 -2.74 8.87
C LEU A 592 7.40 -2.82 9.11
N GLY A 593 8.10 -3.57 8.27
CA GLY A 593 9.55 -3.74 8.35
C GLY A 593 10.28 -2.39 8.29
N THR A 594 11.48 -2.33 8.84
CA THR A 594 12.27 -1.09 8.91
C THR A 594 12.62 -0.50 7.54
N SER A 595 12.64 -1.35 6.50
CA SER A 595 12.88 -0.96 5.10
C SER A 595 11.61 -0.72 4.29
N GLU A 596 10.42 -0.97 4.88
CA GLU A 596 9.15 -0.87 4.19
C GLU A 596 8.46 0.47 4.46
N THR A 597 8.07 1.19 3.41
CA THR A 597 7.27 2.43 3.51
C THR A 597 5.77 2.15 3.51
N HIS A 598 5.38 1.01 2.95
CA HIS A 598 4.01 0.53 2.88
C HIS A 598 3.98 -1.00 2.84
N ALA A 599 2.87 -1.57 3.25
CA ALA A 599 2.62 -3.00 3.10
C ALA A 599 1.50 -3.23 2.10
N THR A 600 1.69 -4.13 1.15
CA THR A 600 0.62 -4.60 0.29
C THR A 600 -0.22 -5.62 1.06
N THR A 601 -1.51 -5.36 1.19
CA THR A 601 -2.43 -6.21 1.96
C THR A 601 -3.86 -5.94 1.51
N GLY A 602 -4.74 -6.92 1.64
CA GLY A 602 -6.17 -6.68 1.39
C GLY A 602 -6.69 -5.46 2.16
N VAL A 603 -7.55 -4.66 1.54
CA VAL A 603 -8.17 -3.51 2.20
C VAL A 603 -8.92 -3.99 3.44
N ALA A 604 -8.58 -3.42 4.57
CA ALA A 604 -9.22 -3.70 5.85
C ALA A 604 -9.46 -2.39 6.58
N GLY A 605 -10.45 -2.38 7.47
CA GLY A 605 -10.86 -1.20 8.19
C GLY A 605 -12.34 -0.91 7.99
N THR A 606 -12.81 0.19 8.55
CA THR A 606 -14.23 0.57 8.59
C THR A 606 -14.52 1.62 7.52
N PHE A 607 -15.54 1.36 6.68
CA PHE A 607 -15.97 2.28 5.63
C PHE A 607 -16.27 3.67 6.20
N GLY A 608 -15.79 4.71 5.50
CA GLY A 608 -15.83 6.11 5.94
C GLY A 608 -14.55 6.59 6.63
N TYR A 609 -13.71 5.66 7.16
CA TYR A 609 -12.43 5.97 7.79
C TYR A 609 -11.24 5.46 7.00
N VAL A 610 -11.44 4.56 6.05
CA VAL A 610 -10.36 4.04 5.20
C VAL A 610 -9.88 5.12 4.25
N ALA A 611 -8.56 5.35 4.25
CA ALA A 611 -7.94 6.32 3.37
C ALA A 611 -8.15 5.94 1.88
N PRO A 612 -8.45 6.91 0.99
CA PRO A 612 -8.74 6.64 -0.41
C PRO A 612 -7.62 5.86 -1.12
N GLU A 613 -6.37 6.25 -0.92
CA GLU A 613 -5.21 5.57 -1.50
C GLU A 613 -5.09 4.12 -1.02
N TYR A 614 -5.39 3.84 0.25
CA TYR A 614 -5.37 2.48 0.78
C TYR A 614 -6.52 1.65 0.22
N ALA A 615 -7.71 2.23 0.13
CA ALA A 615 -8.87 1.56 -0.48
C ALA A 615 -8.63 1.20 -1.95
N MET A 616 -7.92 2.05 -2.69
CA MET A 616 -7.67 1.90 -4.11
C MET A 616 -6.46 1.01 -4.45
N THR A 617 -5.38 1.11 -3.67
CA THR A 617 -4.11 0.46 -4.05
C THR A 617 -3.78 -0.80 -3.25
N CYS A 618 -4.57 -1.13 -2.23
CA CYS A 618 -4.26 -2.18 -1.24
C CYS A 618 -2.89 -1.96 -0.56
N ARG A 619 -2.29 -0.78 -0.70
CA ARG A 619 -1.03 -0.39 -0.05
C ARG A 619 -1.34 0.47 1.15
N VAL A 620 -0.98 0.00 2.33
CA VAL A 620 -1.19 0.73 3.57
C VAL A 620 0.13 1.29 4.08
N SER A 621 0.10 2.56 4.48
CA SER A 621 1.20 3.26 5.14
C SER A 621 0.69 3.90 6.44
N ASP A 622 1.59 4.50 7.23
CA ASP A 622 1.24 5.31 8.40
C ASP A 622 0.26 6.45 8.06
N LYS A 623 0.32 6.95 6.81
CA LYS A 623 -0.57 8.00 6.33
C LYS A 623 -2.04 7.58 6.24
N ALA A 624 -2.32 6.29 6.12
CA ALA A 624 -3.68 5.77 6.17
C ALA A 624 -4.30 5.94 7.57
N ASP A 625 -3.54 5.66 8.64
CA ASP A 625 -3.98 5.91 10.01
C ASP A 625 -4.16 7.42 10.29
N VAL A 626 -3.30 8.28 9.69
CA VAL A 626 -3.46 9.74 9.77
C VAL A 626 -4.78 10.21 9.14
N TYR A 627 -5.15 9.65 7.99
CA TYR A 627 -6.45 9.93 7.37
C TYR A 627 -7.61 9.54 8.28
N SER A 628 -7.59 8.31 8.77
CA SER A 628 -8.62 7.80 9.69
C SER A 628 -8.73 8.67 10.95
N TYR A 629 -7.59 9.08 11.50
CA TYR A 629 -7.53 10.03 12.62
C TYR A 629 -8.13 11.40 12.28
N GLY A 630 -7.87 11.92 11.08
CA GLY A 630 -8.48 13.16 10.57
C GLY A 630 -10.01 13.07 10.55
N VAL A 631 -10.57 11.95 10.09
CA VAL A 631 -12.01 11.70 10.12
C VAL A 631 -12.55 11.65 11.56
N VAL A 632 -11.83 10.98 12.48
CA VAL A 632 -12.20 10.97 13.92
C VAL A 632 -12.21 12.38 14.51
N LEU A 633 -11.24 13.24 14.15
CA LEU A 633 -11.24 14.65 14.59
C LEU A 633 -12.46 15.41 14.07
N LEU A 634 -12.86 15.22 12.81
CA LEU A 634 -14.03 15.86 12.24
C LEU A 634 -15.31 15.43 12.98
N GLU A 635 -15.49 14.14 13.30
CA GLU A 635 -16.61 13.66 14.10
C GLU A 635 -16.57 14.22 15.53
N LEU A 636 -15.36 14.29 16.11
CA LEU A 636 -15.16 14.78 17.48
C LEU A 636 -15.59 16.24 17.65
N ILE A 637 -15.52 17.08 16.63
CA ILE A 637 -15.84 18.51 16.73
C ILE A 637 -17.20 18.91 16.13
N SER A 638 -17.85 18.01 15.39
CA SER A 638 -19.10 18.31 14.66
C SER A 638 -20.34 17.55 15.13
N ASP A 639 -20.22 16.47 15.90
CA ASP A 639 -21.27 15.50 16.22
C ASP A 639 -21.88 14.76 15.01
N LYS A 640 -21.29 14.92 13.84
CA LYS A 640 -21.72 14.24 12.61
C LYS A 640 -20.90 12.98 12.41
N LYS A 641 -21.54 11.88 12.00
CA LYS A 641 -20.81 10.67 11.60
C LYS A 641 -20.10 10.86 10.27
N ALA A 642 -19.03 10.11 10.03
CA ALA A 642 -18.27 10.13 8.77
C ALA A 642 -19.17 10.05 7.54
N LEU A 643 -20.23 9.26 7.60
CA LEU A 643 -21.25 9.05 6.58
C LEU A 643 -22.64 9.37 7.11
N ASP A 644 -22.82 10.59 7.63
CA ASP A 644 -24.10 11.02 8.16
C ASP A 644 -25.19 11.06 7.06
N PRO A 645 -26.41 10.54 7.31
CA PRO A 645 -27.48 10.57 6.31
C PRO A 645 -27.86 11.98 5.80
N SER A 646 -27.64 13.02 6.61
CA SER A 646 -27.88 14.41 6.19
C SER A 646 -27.04 14.86 5.01
N PHE A 647 -25.92 14.19 4.75
CA PHE A 647 -25.05 14.50 3.62
C PHE A 647 -25.65 14.09 2.26
N SER A 648 -26.66 13.23 2.23
CA SER A 648 -27.36 12.83 1.00
C SER A 648 -27.98 14.02 0.24
N SER A 649 -28.33 15.10 0.95
CA SER A 649 -28.84 16.33 0.35
C SER A 649 -27.82 17.09 -0.52
N TYR A 650 -26.52 16.83 -0.33
CA TYR A 650 -25.42 17.44 -1.08
C TYR A 650 -24.94 16.61 -2.28
N GLY A 651 -25.49 15.39 -2.44
CA GLY A 651 -25.16 14.49 -3.54
C GLY A 651 -24.59 13.13 -3.05
N ASN A 652 -24.60 12.15 -3.96
CA ASN A 652 -24.10 10.82 -3.68
C ASN A 652 -22.58 10.84 -3.43
N GLY A 653 -22.13 10.14 -2.37
CA GLY A 653 -20.71 10.08 -1.99
C GLY A 653 -20.22 11.27 -1.17
N PHE A 654 -21.09 12.24 -0.86
CA PHE A 654 -20.74 13.34 0.04
C PHE A 654 -20.57 12.80 1.47
N ASN A 655 -19.50 13.24 2.13
CA ASN A 655 -19.12 12.75 3.45
C ASN A 655 -18.63 13.91 4.33
N ILE A 656 -18.29 13.63 5.57
CA ILE A 656 -17.87 14.64 6.55
C ILE A 656 -16.63 15.42 6.07
N VAL A 657 -15.69 14.78 5.35
CA VAL A 657 -14.47 15.41 4.80
C VAL A 657 -14.85 16.43 3.72
N ALA A 658 -15.70 16.02 2.78
CA ALA A 658 -16.19 16.91 1.71
C ALA A 658 -16.97 18.10 2.30
N TRP A 659 -17.78 17.87 3.32
CA TRP A 659 -18.52 18.90 4.03
C TRP A 659 -17.59 19.92 4.72
N ALA A 660 -16.59 19.43 5.46
CA ALA A 660 -15.59 20.29 6.09
C ALA A 660 -14.83 21.15 5.06
N CYS A 661 -14.37 20.54 3.98
CA CYS A 661 -13.68 21.25 2.90
C CYS A 661 -14.58 22.34 2.25
N MET A 662 -15.84 22.03 2.02
CA MET A 662 -16.82 22.95 1.44
C MET A 662 -17.02 24.17 2.34
N LEU A 663 -17.28 23.97 3.65
CA LEU A 663 -17.53 25.06 4.58
C LEU A 663 -16.29 25.94 4.79
N LEU A 664 -15.11 25.36 4.85
CA LEU A 664 -13.86 26.12 4.94
C LEU A 664 -13.63 27.00 3.71
N ARG A 665 -13.86 26.47 2.49
CA ARG A 665 -13.73 27.23 1.23
C ARG A 665 -14.71 28.39 1.14
N GLN A 666 -15.88 28.25 1.76
CA GLN A 666 -16.92 29.28 1.79
C GLN A 666 -16.75 30.29 2.95
N GLY A 667 -15.73 30.12 3.81
CA GLY A 667 -15.56 30.94 5.02
C GLY A 667 -16.64 30.71 6.08
N ARG A 668 -17.37 29.59 6.02
CA ARG A 668 -18.49 29.23 6.89
C ARG A 668 -18.10 28.18 7.95
N ALA A 669 -16.87 28.25 8.45
CA ALA A 669 -16.34 27.27 9.40
C ALA A 669 -17.23 27.11 10.67
N LYS A 670 -17.89 28.19 11.12
CA LYS A 670 -18.83 28.18 12.26
C LYS A 670 -19.89 27.07 12.14
N GLU A 671 -20.41 26.83 10.94
CA GLU A 671 -21.50 25.86 10.70
C GLU A 671 -21.06 24.39 10.82
N PHE A 672 -19.76 24.17 10.91
CA PHE A 672 -19.20 22.83 11.10
C PHE A 672 -19.33 22.37 12.57
N PHE A 673 -19.30 23.29 13.51
CA PHE A 673 -19.30 23.03 14.95
C PHE A 673 -20.72 22.95 15.51
N THR A 674 -20.88 22.18 16.59
CA THR A 674 -22.11 22.28 17.38
C THR A 674 -22.25 23.67 17.98
N ALA A 675 -23.48 24.16 18.13
CA ALA A 675 -23.74 25.48 18.69
C ALA A 675 -23.07 25.64 20.07
N GLY A 676 -23.25 24.66 20.97
CA GLY A 676 -22.66 24.70 22.30
C GLY A 676 -21.13 24.74 22.31
N LEU A 677 -20.47 24.05 21.39
CA LEU A 677 -19.02 24.07 21.27
C LEU A 677 -18.51 25.40 20.69
N TRP A 678 -19.18 25.94 19.70
CA TRP A 678 -18.83 27.21 19.11
C TRP A 678 -19.03 28.38 20.09
N ASP A 679 -20.16 28.43 20.79
CA ASP A 679 -20.53 29.55 21.65
C ASP A 679 -19.67 29.63 22.94
N SER A 680 -19.14 28.48 23.40
CA SER A 680 -18.32 28.40 24.63
C SER A 680 -16.82 28.23 24.38
N GLY A 681 -16.41 27.82 23.18
CA GLY A 681 -15.04 27.46 22.86
C GLY A 681 -14.19 28.61 22.31
N PRO A 682 -12.86 28.45 22.26
CA PRO A 682 -11.93 29.39 21.62
C PRO A 682 -12.02 29.22 20.10
N HIS A 683 -12.65 30.19 19.43
CA HIS A 683 -12.95 30.13 17.99
C HIS A 683 -11.73 29.88 17.11
N ASP A 684 -10.60 30.55 17.42
CA ASP A 684 -9.36 30.41 16.64
C ASP A 684 -8.80 29.00 16.73
N ASP A 685 -8.76 28.42 17.94
CA ASP A 685 -8.30 27.06 18.17
C ASP A 685 -9.22 26.03 17.49
N LEU A 686 -10.54 26.24 17.55
CA LEU A 686 -11.53 25.39 16.91
C LEU A 686 -11.35 25.37 15.39
N VAL A 687 -11.17 26.55 14.78
CA VAL A 687 -10.92 26.67 13.34
C VAL A 687 -9.58 26.02 12.96
N GLU A 688 -8.55 26.19 13.77
CA GLU A 688 -7.24 25.57 13.51
C GLU A 688 -7.31 24.03 13.63
N VAL A 689 -8.08 23.48 14.58
CA VAL A 689 -8.31 22.01 14.64
C VAL A 689 -9.10 21.50 13.44
N LEU A 690 -10.09 22.25 12.96
CA LEU A 690 -10.82 21.90 11.75
C LEU A 690 -9.87 21.89 10.53
N HIS A 691 -9.00 22.90 10.41
CA HIS A 691 -7.94 22.92 9.39
C HIS A 691 -7.01 21.71 9.51
N LEU A 692 -6.55 21.41 10.73
CA LEU A 692 -5.68 20.26 10.98
C LEU A 692 -6.36 18.95 10.56
N ALA A 693 -7.64 18.75 10.89
CA ALA A 693 -8.41 17.58 10.51
C ALA A 693 -8.51 17.45 8.98
N VAL A 694 -8.80 18.55 8.28
CA VAL A 694 -8.85 18.56 6.81
C VAL A 694 -7.48 18.25 6.20
N VAL A 695 -6.39 18.80 6.75
CA VAL A 695 -5.02 18.51 6.27
C VAL A 695 -4.66 17.03 6.52
N CYS A 696 -5.16 16.40 7.58
CA CYS A 696 -5.00 14.96 7.80
C CYS A 696 -5.76 14.11 6.76
N THR A 697 -6.81 14.65 6.16
CA THR A 697 -7.68 13.92 5.20
C THR A 697 -7.43 14.30 3.73
N VAL A 698 -6.36 15.02 3.41
CA VAL A 698 -6.01 15.31 2.01
C VAL A 698 -5.60 14.04 1.27
N ASP A 699 -5.90 13.96 -0.02
CA ASP A 699 -5.58 12.80 -0.85
C ASP A 699 -4.07 12.61 -1.05
N SER A 700 -3.33 13.72 -1.13
CA SER A 700 -1.87 13.68 -1.32
C SER A 700 -1.12 13.21 -0.08
N LEU A 701 -0.47 12.07 -0.17
CA LEU A 701 0.34 11.47 0.91
C LEU A 701 1.48 12.36 1.37
N SER A 702 2.10 13.13 0.46
CA SER A 702 3.23 14.00 0.77
C SER A 702 2.81 15.24 1.58
N THR A 703 1.59 15.73 1.39
CA THR A 703 1.05 16.90 2.11
C THR A 703 0.37 16.50 3.41
N ARG A 704 -0.09 15.24 3.53
CA ARG A 704 -0.69 14.71 4.75
C ARG A 704 0.38 14.64 5.86
N PRO A 705 0.16 15.23 7.05
CA PRO A 705 1.16 15.30 8.10
C PRO A 705 1.53 13.93 8.67
N THR A 706 2.64 13.82 9.39
CA THR A 706 2.92 12.70 10.28
C THR A 706 2.18 12.88 11.62
N MET A 707 1.92 11.80 12.35
CA MET A 707 1.28 11.91 13.67
C MET A 707 2.10 12.74 14.65
N LYS A 708 3.42 12.72 14.56
CA LYS A 708 4.31 13.60 15.36
C LYS A 708 4.07 15.09 15.07
N GLN A 709 3.84 15.46 13.80
CA GLN A 709 3.49 16.84 13.43
C GLN A 709 2.10 17.22 13.95
N VAL A 710 1.13 16.29 13.88
CA VAL A 710 -0.20 16.47 14.45
C VAL A 710 -0.14 16.70 15.96
N VAL A 711 0.58 15.89 16.71
CA VAL A 711 0.80 16.05 18.16
C VAL A 711 1.41 17.42 18.47
N ARG A 712 2.41 17.88 17.68
CA ARG A 712 3.04 19.19 17.87
C ARG A 712 2.04 20.33 17.68
N ARG A 713 1.20 20.26 16.64
CA ARG A 713 0.17 21.28 16.38
C ARG A 713 -0.89 21.30 17.49
N LEU A 714 -1.42 20.15 17.90
CA LEU A 714 -2.39 20.08 18.97
C LEU A 714 -1.84 20.62 20.30
N LYS A 715 -0.56 20.38 20.62
CA LYS A 715 0.06 20.96 21.82
C LYS A 715 0.15 22.49 21.80
N GLN A 716 0.22 23.10 20.61
CA GLN A 716 0.22 24.57 20.48
C GLN A 716 -1.16 25.20 20.76
N LEU A 717 -2.23 24.41 20.59
CA LEU A 717 -3.62 24.79 20.83
C LEU A 717 -4.08 24.40 22.25
N GLN A 718 -3.17 24.07 23.14
CA GLN A 718 -3.50 23.65 24.49
C GLN A 718 -4.04 24.86 25.25
N PRO A 719 -5.30 24.79 25.77
CA PRO A 719 -5.86 25.90 26.55
C PRO A 719 -4.94 26.20 27.74
N PRO A 720 -4.76 27.47 28.10
CA PRO A 720 -3.89 27.85 29.21
C PRO A 720 -4.31 27.10 30.46
N SER A 721 -3.33 26.47 31.11
CA SER A 721 -3.54 25.83 32.42
C SER A 721 -3.91 26.93 33.41
N CYS A 722 -5.13 26.90 33.97
CA CYS A 722 -5.50 27.76 35.09
C CYS A 722 -4.71 27.37 36.34
#